data_d011e059d3b934a62b87d34a90b22497
#
_entry.id   d011e059d3b934a62b87d34a90b22497
#
_cell.length_a   1.000
_cell.length_b   1.000
_cell.length_c   1.000
_cell.angle_alpha   90.00
_cell.angle_beta   90.00
_cell.angle_gamma   90.00
#
_symmetry.space_group_name_H-M   'P 1'
#
loop_
_entity.id
_entity.type
_entity.pdbx_description
1 polymer ?
#
loop_
_entity_poly.entity_id
_entity_poly.type
_entity_poly.pdbx_seq_one_letter_code
_entity_poly.pdbx_strand_id
1 'polypeptide(L)'
;MNNKYIRWFSIVFGILVLLFLIVNFGLNYWLQHNLPNYIKKNSDYIITYKTLDVELGTGNILSTGVTINNQNPDRTDLLGLQGTIDTLSISRLGIYDLVFSKNISTDDLKLAGPNLNVILAKPINEKTGKKANPPKLENITITNGNIQIFRHTQQKILSVKELDVSVSNLQMTENSIDNQLPIAFEKYYIKGENFFYRPDNVYAFTAQSISTEDGQMKVKNFAMIPLLSYQNFLKYYPKKRNLFDVKANEMSFNDIIIKGNKLSLTNVEFESPEIKIFTTNVKSEQKKKSFTYEVNLENVLMNNAKIRILKSSGTPLLAAENLTMNINRLAMNDETAKGNIPFHYKHFDIKGNNINYVSANENVKIAHLNIQPQSVDLVNISIKPTAIDPNKTSLDLTAQHLQIKINNWEFINNKLKLDVGNVLVNQLNGSIKTANNLNKRKPTFEGIQFPLKVNNVVLRNSNLVIDSKNQPLVFKDLNANIQQIEMNSQTIREAVPFKTGNYSLTTRDFNYKTKFYNLSASIVKLNKNAIQVSHFVMKPTVSRAQYIRMIPTEKDLYDLKINQLNANGKWDLVSESKFLNVENITLNNMEAQIFRSKIPKDDVTEKPMYSQLLRSIKFPLFVRNLDIKNSLLVYEEDTKKSDGPGKLTFDHFNMNVKNLNSGKMKGKPTLVPISITCRFMNASPMNVQWSFDTYNMNDVFAISGNIADLPASRINPFIEPYLKIQATGLISDLIFDFKGSKQGINGTLKMVHENLKIAILKQTGEKDKILSAVANIFVRTDSGIYPESVDVEGVDRDKMKSFFNLFWKGIEQGLKKTLIGKNAPKTEESIKNTVGTTKSALEQNKVELQQTKNEVRQKVETVKEKVMEKKEKVKEKGLFRNPFKKKSVSD
;
A
#
# COMPACT_ATOMS: atom_id res chain seq x y z
N MET A 1 -15.81 -29.14 2.09
CA MET A 1 -16.09 -29.89 3.33
C MET A 1 -15.78 -31.35 3.10
N ASN A 2 -15.00 -31.93 3.95
CA ASN A 2 -14.24 -33.17 3.70
C ASN A 2 -15.10 -34.44 3.82
N ASN A 3 -14.75 -35.45 3.04
CA ASN A 3 -15.09 -36.89 3.12
C ASN A 3 -15.25 -37.47 4.56
N LYS A 4 -15.02 -36.69 5.61
CA LYS A 4 -14.99 -37.09 7.00
C LYS A 4 -16.39 -37.22 7.64
N TYR A 5 -17.33 -36.33 7.29
CA TYR A 5 -18.68 -36.35 7.87
C TYR A 5 -19.52 -37.54 7.36
N ILE A 6 -19.29 -37.91 6.11
CA ILE A 6 -19.96 -39.05 5.51
C ILE A 6 -19.35 -40.36 6.01
N ARG A 7 -18.04 -40.41 6.23
CA ARG A 7 -17.39 -41.55 6.93
C ARG A 7 -17.98 -41.76 8.34
N TRP A 8 -18.36 -40.68 8.97
CA TRP A 8 -18.90 -40.71 10.34
C TRP A 8 -20.31 -41.32 10.40
N PHE A 9 -21.21 -40.86 9.55
CA PHE A 9 -22.54 -41.48 9.37
C PHE A 9 -22.39 -42.95 8.96
N SER A 10 -21.46 -43.28 8.12
CA SER A 10 -21.14 -44.65 7.72
C SER A 10 -20.60 -45.51 8.86
N ILE A 11 -19.99 -44.91 9.91
CA ILE A 11 -19.49 -45.69 11.07
C ILE A 11 -20.61 -45.96 12.08
N VAL A 12 -21.46 -45.00 12.42
CA VAL A 12 -22.65 -45.23 13.22
C VAL A 12 -23.51 -46.32 12.58
N PHE A 13 -23.63 -46.25 11.26
CA PHE A 13 -24.33 -47.26 10.51
C PHE A 13 -23.54 -48.57 10.40
N GLY A 14 -22.23 -48.54 10.27
CA GLY A 14 -21.36 -49.73 10.34
C GLY A 14 -21.48 -50.48 11.66
N ILE A 15 -21.80 -49.80 12.77
CA ILE A 15 -22.10 -50.41 14.08
C ILE A 15 -23.42 -51.17 14.03
N LEU A 16 -24.42 -50.57 13.41
CA LEU A 16 -25.73 -51.25 13.23
C LEU A 16 -25.60 -52.45 12.32
N VAL A 17 -24.82 -52.36 11.25
CA VAL A 17 -24.49 -53.50 10.35
C VAL A 17 -23.63 -54.52 11.08
N LEU A 18 -22.79 -54.11 12.00
CA LEU A 18 -21.91 -54.98 12.76
C LEU A 18 -22.65 -55.76 13.85
N LEU A 19 -23.52 -55.09 14.58
CA LEU A 19 -24.50 -55.74 15.45
C LEU A 19 -25.33 -56.76 14.67
N PHE A 20 -25.66 -56.44 13.45
CA PHE A 20 -26.39 -57.30 12.55
C PHE A 20 -25.57 -58.51 12.05
N LEU A 21 -24.28 -58.39 11.71
CA LEU A 21 -23.43 -59.54 11.36
C LEU A 21 -23.27 -60.51 12.52
N ILE A 22 -23.30 -60.03 13.75
CA ILE A 22 -23.24 -60.87 14.97
C ILE A 22 -24.56 -61.62 15.19
N VAL A 23 -25.67 -60.93 14.98
CA VAL A 23 -26.99 -61.57 14.98
C VAL A 23 -27.06 -62.61 13.86
N ASN A 24 -26.45 -62.34 12.72
CA ASN A 24 -26.39 -63.26 11.56
C ASN A 24 -25.71 -64.60 11.86
N PHE A 25 -24.56 -64.61 12.49
CA PHE A 25 -23.91 -65.90 12.88
C PHE A 25 -24.62 -66.66 13.96
N GLY A 26 -25.34 -66.02 14.90
CA GLY A 26 -26.11 -66.62 15.99
C GLY A 26 -27.44 -67.23 15.57
N LEU A 27 -28.11 -66.56 14.59
CA LEU A 27 -29.48 -67.00 14.20
C LEU A 27 -29.55 -68.34 13.47
N ASN A 28 -28.53 -68.67 12.68
CA ASN A 28 -28.52 -69.92 11.88
C ASN A 28 -28.53 -71.17 12.72
N TYR A 29 -28.03 -71.16 13.93
CA TYR A 29 -27.93 -72.30 14.77
C TYR A 29 -29.04 -72.33 15.87
N TRP A 30 -29.43 -71.11 16.31
CA TRP A 30 -30.43 -70.92 17.33
C TRP A 30 -31.77 -71.57 16.98
N LEU A 31 -32.06 -71.55 15.67
CA LEU A 31 -33.23 -72.26 15.16
C LEU A 31 -33.15 -73.78 15.22
N GLN A 32 -32.01 -74.33 15.41
CA GLN A 32 -31.81 -75.77 15.34
C GLN A 32 -31.64 -76.50 16.67
N HIS A 33 -30.99 -75.98 17.72
CA HIS A 33 -30.72 -76.67 18.99
C HIS A 33 -30.02 -75.82 20.04
N ASN A 34 -30.32 -75.83 21.34
CA ASN A 34 -29.58 -75.28 22.51
C ASN A 34 -28.59 -74.10 22.30
N LEU A 35 -29.13 -73.02 22.14
CA LEU A 35 -28.47 -71.79 21.66
C LEU A 35 -27.15 -71.34 22.35
N PRO A 36 -27.03 -71.20 23.68
CA PRO A 36 -25.80 -70.70 24.33
C PRO A 36 -24.57 -71.62 24.10
N ASN A 37 -24.79 -72.90 24.15
CA ASN A 37 -23.76 -73.94 24.04
C ASN A 37 -23.27 -74.05 22.56
N TYR A 38 -24.18 -73.92 21.60
CA TYR A 38 -23.82 -73.94 20.21
C TYR A 38 -23.09 -72.62 19.76
N ILE A 39 -23.56 -71.51 20.22
CA ILE A 39 -22.87 -70.22 19.96
C ILE A 39 -21.46 -70.30 20.55
N LYS A 40 -21.32 -70.73 21.77
CA LYS A 40 -20.03 -70.94 22.43
C LYS A 40 -19.16 -71.95 21.67
N LYS A 41 -19.70 -72.98 21.08
CA LYS A 41 -18.93 -74.05 20.39
C LYS A 41 -18.56 -73.65 18.94
N ASN A 42 -19.37 -72.81 18.27
CA ASN A 42 -19.28 -72.56 16.84
C ASN A 42 -19.03 -71.04 16.49
N SER A 43 -18.89 -70.24 17.49
CA SER A 43 -18.52 -68.81 17.30
C SER A 43 -17.44 -68.40 18.29
N ASP A 44 -16.83 -67.23 18.03
CA ASP A 44 -15.83 -66.63 18.94
C ASP A 44 -16.50 -65.87 20.10
N TYR A 45 -17.84 -66.01 20.30
CA TYR A 45 -18.63 -65.27 21.29
C TYR A 45 -19.32 -66.18 22.32
N ILE A 46 -19.46 -65.63 23.52
CA ILE A 46 -20.30 -66.21 24.56
C ILE A 46 -21.52 -65.28 24.70
N ILE A 47 -22.70 -65.81 24.42
CA ILE A 47 -23.98 -65.10 24.58
C ILE A 47 -24.79 -65.78 25.64
N THR A 48 -25.23 -65.03 26.64
CA THR A 48 -26.15 -65.53 27.72
C THR A 48 -27.36 -64.56 27.78
N TYR A 49 -28.46 -65.05 28.29
CA TYR A 49 -29.69 -64.29 28.44
C TYR A 49 -30.44 -64.71 29.67
N LYS A 50 -31.35 -63.83 30.21
CA LYS A 50 -32.26 -64.19 31.34
C LYS A 50 -33.51 -64.91 30.86
N THR A 51 -34.15 -64.39 29.83
CA THR A 51 -35.32 -65.02 29.20
C THR A 51 -35.11 -65.02 27.66
N LEU A 52 -35.64 -66.07 27.04
CA LEU A 52 -35.72 -66.24 25.60
C LEU A 52 -37.06 -66.72 25.20
N ASP A 53 -37.82 -66.03 24.39
CA ASP A 53 -39.11 -66.48 23.87
C ASP A 53 -39.01 -66.40 22.32
N VAL A 54 -39.39 -67.50 21.66
CA VAL A 54 -39.31 -67.70 20.24
C VAL A 54 -40.62 -68.23 19.69
N GLU A 55 -41.28 -67.44 18.89
CA GLU A 55 -42.42 -67.81 18.11
C GLU A 55 -42.02 -68.35 16.72
N LEU A 56 -41.85 -69.67 16.64
CA LEU A 56 -41.43 -70.30 15.39
C LEU A 56 -42.39 -70.09 14.21
N GLY A 57 -43.69 -69.91 14.51
CA GLY A 57 -44.71 -69.72 13.50
C GLY A 57 -44.71 -68.31 12.87
N THR A 58 -44.31 -67.34 13.60
CA THR A 58 -44.23 -65.95 13.16
C THR A 58 -42.80 -65.49 12.87
N GLY A 59 -41.81 -66.25 13.35
CA GLY A 59 -40.41 -65.87 13.29
C GLY A 59 -40.00 -64.73 14.27
N ASN A 60 -40.84 -64.48 15.28
CA ASN A 60 -40.56 -63.49 16.31
C ASN A 60 -39.66 -64.07 17.42
N ILE A 61 -38.69 -63.26 17.83
CA ILE A 61 -37.76 -63.60 18.92
C ILE A 61 -37.73 -62.43 19.90
N LEU A 62 -37.90 -62.74 21.18
CA LEU A 62 -37.79 -61.81 22.29
C LEU A 62 -36.79 -62.35 23.32
N SER A 63 -35.78 -61.65 23.64
CA SER A 63 -34.78 -62.02 24.65
C SER A 63 -34.52 -60.86 25.60
N THR A 64 -34.44 -61.17 26.91
CA THR A 64 -34.16 -60.15 27.96
C THR A 64 -32.85 -60.44 28.66
N GLY A 65 -32.17 -59.42 29.16
CA GLY A 65 -30.92 -59.53 29.91
C GLY A 65 -29.80 -60.21 29.11
N VAL A 66 -29.70 -59.92 27.85
CA VAL A 66 -28.68 -60.50 26.95
C VAL A 66 -27.30 -59.97 27.34
N THR A 67 -26.32 -60.83 27.53
CA THR A 67 -24.93 -60.51 27.76
C THR A 67 -24.11 -61.16 26.68
N ILE A 68 -23.18 -60.34 26.05
CA ILE A 68 -22.32 -60.76 24.95
C ILE A 68 -20.86 -60.53 25.37
N ASN A 69 -20.00 -61.55 25.22
CA ASN A 69 -18.56 -61.47 25.46
C ASN A 69 -17.77 -62.26 24.40
N ASN A 70 -16.57 -61.86 24.15
CA ASN A 70 -15.63 -62.66 23.35
C ASN A 70 -15.15 -63.89 24.15
N GLN A 71 -15.00 -65.04 23.52
CA GLN A 71 -14.39 -66.21 24.14
C GLN A 71 -12.90 -66.02 24.44
N ASN A 72 -12.19 -65.33 23.53
CA ASN A 72 -10.79 -64.96 23.70
C ASN A 72 -10.65 -63.46 23.46
N PRO A 73 -10.58 -62.66 24.55
CA PRO A 73 -10.46 -61.19 24.46
C PRO A 73 -9.14 -60.71 23.81
N ASP A 74 -8.11 -61.55 23.78
CA ASP A 74 -6.78 -61.13 23.26
C ASP A 74 -6.63 -61.26 21.74
N ARG A 75 -7.63 -61.90 21.09
CA ARG A 75 -7.62 -61.99 19.60
C ARG A 75 -7.96 -60.69 18.94
N THR A 76 -6.95 -60.11 18.28
CA THR A 76 -7.09 -58.84 17.54
C THR A 76 -7.53 -59.01 16.08
N ASP A 77 -7.56 -60.22 15.55
CA ASP A 77 -7.99 -60.54 14.19
C ASP A 77 -9.51 -60.68 14.08
N LEU A 78 -10.20 -60.71 15.19
CA LEU A 78 -11.66 -60.79 15.27
C LEU A 78 -12.25 -59.48 15.80
N LEU A 79 -13.54 -59.29 15.50
CA LEU A 79 -14.31 -58.24 16.11
C LEU A 79 -14.53 -58.54 17.59
N GLY A 80 -14.06 -57.64 18.45
CA GLY A 80 -14.33 -57.66 19.88
C GLY A 80 -15.74 -57.15 20.16
N LEU A 81 -16.55 -57.88 20.86
CA LEU A 81 -17.88 -57.42 21.31
C LEU A 81 -18.08 -57.82 22.74
N GLN A 82 -18.35 -56.83 23.58
CA GLN A 82 -18.60 -57.05 25.02
C GLN A 82 -19.69 -56.10 25.51
N GLY A 83 -20.65 -56.61 26.27
CA GLY A 83 -21.65 -55.75 26.87
C GLY A 83 -22.98 -56.49 27.15
N THR A 84 -24.00 -55.65 27.38
CA THR A 84 -25.35 -56.13 27.75
C THR A 84 -26.40 -55.46 26.85
N ILE A 85 -27.53 -56.14 26.67
CA ILE A 85 -28.73 -55.61 26.04
C ILE A 85 -29.93 -55.98 26.96
N ASP A 86 -30.67 -54.95 27.39
CA ASP A 86 -31.80 -55.20 28.29
C ASP A 86 -32.88 -56.03 27.60
N THR A 87 -33.22 -55.64 26.36
CA THR A 87 -34.20 -56.38 25.54
C THR A 87 -33.78 -56.40 24.08
N LEU A 88 -33.69 -57.58 23.49
CA LEU A 88 -33.50 -57.86 22.07
C LEU A 88 -34.81 -58.42 21.50
N SER A 89 -35.37 -57.76 20.49
CA SER A 89 -36.54 -58.19 19.75
C SER A 89 -36.28 -58.27 18.28
N ILE A 90 -36.59 -59.41 17.67
CA ILE A 90 -36.48 -59.63 16.22
C ILE A 90 -37.87 -60.06 15.75
N SER A 91 -38.44 -59.37 14.77
CA SER A 91 -39.74 -59.65 14.20
C SER A 91 -39.63 -60.21 12.80
N ARG A 92 -40.42 -61.24 12.55
CA ARG A 92 -40.58 -61.97 11.28
C ARG A 92 -39.20 -62.36 10.66
N LEU A 93 -38.41 -63.08 11.46
CA LEU A 93 -37.22 -63.71 10.94
C LEU A 93 -37.60 -64.70 9.84
N GLY A 94 -37.10 -64.50 8.65
CA GLY A 94 -37.30 -65.39 7.48
C GLY A 94 -36.66 -66.78 7.72
N ILE A 95 -37.32 -67.62 8.50
CA ILE A 95 -36.78 -68.91 8.88
C ILE A 95 -36.48 -69.78 7.67
N TYR A 96 -37.28 -69.71 6.62
CA TYR A 96 -37.08 -70.43 5.38
C TYR A 96 -35.82 -69.94 4.67
N ASP A 97 -35.65 -68.61 4.51
CA ASP A 97 -34.47 -68.00 3.89
C ASP A 97 -33.20 -68.28 4.69
N LEU A 98 -33.30 -68.34 6.00
CA LEU A 98 -32.18 -68.61 6.89
C LEU A 98 -31.71 -70.07 6.71
N VAL A 99 -32.63 -71.02 6.69
CA VAL A 99 -32.32 -72.43 6.65
C VAL A 99 -31.89 -72.91 5.25
N PHE A 100 -32.59 -72.53 4.21
CA PHE A 100 -32.35 -73.00 2.84
C PHE A 100 -31.47 -72.12 1.98
N SER A 101 -31.53 -70.81 2.16
CA SER A 101 -30.78 -69.88 1.35
C SER A 101 -29.55 -69.25 2.06
N LYS A 102 -29.44 -69.59 3.38
CA LYS A 102 -28.42 -68.94 4.25
C LYS A 102 -28.47 -67.42 4.22
N ASN A 103 -29.63 -66.87 3.92
CA ASN A 103 -29.87 -65.43 3.92
C ASN A 103 -30.67 -65.06 5.17
N ILE A 104 -30.29 -63.93 5.78
CA ILE A 104 -31.07 -63.38 6.91
C ILE A 104 -31.97 -62.28 6.37
N SER A 105 -33.27 -62.46 6.62
CA SER A 105 -34.27 -61.43 6.36
C SER A 105 -35.12 -61.24 7.66
N THR A 106 -35.35 -60.01 8.06
CA THR A 106 -36.24 -59.65 9.18
C THR A 106 -36.85 -58.29 8.93
N ASP A 107 -38.10 -58.13 9.39
CA ASP A 107 -38.81 -56.86 9.28
C ASP A 107 -38.28 -55.86 10.32
N ASP A 108 -38.17 -56.25 11.58
CA ASP A 108 -37.72 -55.35 12.64
C ASP A 108 -36.63 -56.01 13.51
N LEU A 109 -35.60 -55.24 13.79
CA LEU A 109 -34.60 -55.50 14.81
C LEU A 109 -34.66 -54.39 15.87
N LYS A 110 -35.05 -54.72 17.12
CA LYS A 110 -35.15 -53.74 18.20
C LYS A 110 -34.22 -54.12 19.36
N LEU A 111 -33.42 -53.15 19.79
CA LEU A 111 -32.48 -53.22 20.89
C LEU A 111 -32.87 -52.18 21.96
N ALA A 112 -33.26 -52.57 23.14
CA ALA A 112 -33.51 -51.64 24.23
C ALA A 112 -32.41 -51.77 25.28
N GLY A 113 -31.90 -50.65 25.73
CA GLY A 113 -30.80 -50.48 26.69
C GLY A 113 -29.49 -51.20 26.31
N PRO A 114 -29.04 -51.21 25.05
CA PRO A 114 -27.75 -51.81 24.75
C PRO A 114 -26.60 -50.98 25.36
N ASN A 115 -25.74 -51.65 26.14
CA ASN A 115 -24.51 -51.10 26.68
C ASN A 115 -23.33 -51.93 26.13
N LEU A 116 -22.75 -51.46 25.01
CA LEU A 116 -21.87 -52.27 24.18
C LEU A 116 -20.51 -51.60 23.95
N ASN A 117 -19.44 -52.35 24.16
CA ASN A 117 -18.07 -52.05 23.76
C ASN A 117 -17.72 -52.89 22.53
N VAL A 118 -17.38 -52.24 21.44
CA VAL A 118 -17.02 -52.85 20.16
C VAL A 118 -15.54 -52.59 19.89
N ILE A 119 -14.74 -53.64 19.71
CA ILE A 119 -13.33 -53.53 19.37
C ILE A 119 -13.14 -53.96 17.91
N LEU A 120 -12.76 -53.01 17.03
CA LEU A 120 -12.57 -53.34 15.62
C LEU A 120 -11.41 -54.29 15.39
N ALA A 121 -11.59 -55.28 14.51
CA ALA A 121 -10.56 -56.21 14.15
C ALA A 121 -9.38 -55.52 13.44
N LYS A 122 -8.18 -56.08 13.53
CA LYS A 122 -7.02 -55.62 12.75
C LYS A 122 -7.29 -55.85 11.25
N PRO A 123 -7.07 -54.87 10.36
CA PRO A 123 -7.27 -55.05 8.94
C PRO A 123 -6.39 -56.17 8.38
N ILE A 124 -6.99 -57.16 7.70
CA ILE A 124 -6.27 -58.24 7.01
C ILE A 124 -6.02 -57.79 5.56
N ASN A 125 -4.78 -57.87 5.08
CA ASN A 125 -4.39 -57.43 3.72
C ASN A 125 -4.73 -58.45 2.60
N GLU A 126 -5.57 -59.44 2.85
CA GLU A 126 -5.90 -60.46 1.87
C GLU A 126 -7.33 -60.37 1.33
N LYS A 127 -7.42 -60.21 0.00
CA LYS A 127 -8.65 -60.26 -0.76
C LYS A 127 -9.08 -61.72 -1.01
N THR A 128 -9.25 -62.52 0.01
CA THR A 128 -9.76 -63.90 -0.09
C THR A 128 -10.95 -64.10 0.83
N GLY A 129 -12.12 -63.92 0.32
CA GLY A 129 -13.36 -64.27 0.99
C GLY A 129 -14.55 -64.28 0.08
N LYS A 130 -15.31 -65.34 0.07
CA LYS A 130 -16.62 -65.42 -0.57
C LYS A 130 -17.46 -64.24 -0.05
N LYS A 131 -17.99 -63.39 -0.96
CA LYS A 131 -18.95 -62.36 -0.59
C LYS A 131 -20.16 -63.02 0.06
N ALA A 132 -20.34 -62.79 1.36
CA ALA A 132 -21.61 -63.16 2.02
C ALA A 132 -22.72 -62.30 1.43
N ASN A 133 -23.89 -62.88 1.22
CA ASN A 133 -25.06 -62.12 0.80
C ASN A 133 -25.42 -61.09 1.91
N PRO A 134 -25.64 -59.83 1.59
CA PRO A 134 -26.01 -58.86 2.59
C PRO A 134 -27.37 -59.20 3.20
N PRO A 135 -27.52 -59.07 4.52
CA PRO A 135 -28.79 -59.33 5.19
C PRO A 135 -29.83 -58.26 4.77
N LYS A 136 -31.11 -58.71 4.69
CA LYS A 136 -32.23 -57.79 4.45
C LYS A 136 -32.87 -57.48 5.81
N LEU A 137 -32.75 -56.22 6.19
CA LEU A 137 -33.39 -55.62 7.35
C LEU A 137 -34.29 -54.50 6.89
N GLU A 138 -35.59 -54.55 7.26
CA GLU A 138 -36.46 -53.43 6.89
C GLU A 138 -36.35 -52.31 7.89
N ASN A 139 -36.42 -52.58 9.19
CA ASN A 139 -36.36 -51.58 10.24
C ASN A 139 -35.37 -51.96 11.34
N ILE A 140 -34.65 -50.96 11.84
CA ILE A 140 -33.76 -51.09 12.99
C ILE A 140 -34.15 -50.03 14.02
N THR A 141 -34.37 -50.46 15.29
CA THR A 141 -34.64 -49.54 16.42
C THR A 141 -33.66 -49.81 17.56
N ILE A 142 -33.02 -48.82 18.05
CA ILE A 142 -32.22 -48.80 19.28
C ILE A 142 -32.82 -47.75 20.21
N THR A 143 -33.07 -48.11 21.46
CA THR A 143 -33.54 -47.17 22.50
C THR A 143 -32.62 -47.18 23.70
N ASN A 144 -32.27 -45.98 24.19
CA ASN A 144 -31.43 -45.76 25.37
C ASN A 144 -30.10 -46.54 25.32
N GLY A 145 -29.41 -46.53 24.15
CA GLY A 145 -28.15 -47.25 23.92
C GLY A 145 -26.93 -46.51 24.44
N ASN A 146 -25.99 -47.24 25.02
CA ASN A 146 -24.65 -46.78 25.33
C ASN A 146 -23.66 -47.57 24.49
N ILE A 147 -23.05 -46.96 23.48
CA ILE A 147 -22.18 -47.65 22.52
C ILE A 147 -20.79 -46.98 22.52
N GLN A 148 -19.77 -47.81 22.68
CA GLN A 148 -18.37 -47.39 22.56
C GLN A 148 -17.66 -48.27 21.54
N ILE A 149 -16.85 -47.63 20.66
CA ILE A 149 -16.05 -48.35 19.67
C ILE A 149 -14.58 -48.04 19.90
N PHE A 150 -13.79 -49.08 19.85
CA PHE A 150 -12.31 -49.03 19.99
C PHE A 150 -11.64 -49.64 18.78
N ARG A 151 -10.43 -49.19 18.49
CA ARG A 151 -9.51 -49.88 17.59
C ARG A 151 -8.98 -51.16 18.28
N HIS A 152 -8.40 -52.05 17.50
CA HIS A 152 -7.66 -53.21 18.02
C HIS A 152 -6.51 -52.83 19.01
N THR A 153 -6.07 -51.57 18.99
CA THR A 153 -5.09 -51.00 19.92
C THR A 153 -5.72 -50.47 21.23
N GLN A 154 -6.98 -50.76 21.50
CA GLN A 154 -7.79 -50.24 22.62
C GLN A 154 -8.00 -48.73 22.58
N GLN A 155 -7.70 -48.08 21.47
CA GLN A 155 -7.94 -46.62 21.32
C GLN A 155 -9.42 -46.37 21.01
N LYS A 156 -10.10 -45.59 21.85
CA LYS A 156 -11.49 -45.20 21.63
C LYS A 156 -11.61 -44.38 20.32
N ILE A 157 -12.52 -44.79 19.46
CA ILE A 157 -12.83 -44.12 18.18
C ILE A 157 -14.14 -43.37 18.28
N LEU A 158 -15.14 -44.00 18.89
CA LEU A 158 -16.49 -43.45 18.99
C LEU A 158 -17.10 -43.81 20.35
N SER A 159 -17.84 -42.85 20.91
CA SER A 159 -18.76 -43.15 22.00
C SER A 159 -20.01 -42.28 21.92
N VAL A 160 -21.14 -42.83 22.29
CA VAL A 160 -22.41 -42.11 22.38
C VAL A 160 -23.21 -42.74 23.54
N LYS A 161 -23.90 -41.89 24.28
CA LYS A 161 -24.80 -42.29 25.38
C LYS A 161 -26.25 -41.95 25.03
N GLU A 162 -27.20 -42.63 25.70
CA GLU A 162 -28.63 -42.37 25.50
C GLU A 162 -29.02 -42.36 24.01
N LEU A 163 -28.45 -43.32 23.25
CA LEU A 163 -28.64 -43.42 21.83
C LEU A 163 -30.00 -44.00 21.49
N ASP A 164 -30.84 -43.19 20.86
CA ASP A 164 -32.07 -43.64 20.21
C ASP A 164 -31.85 -43.59 18.68
N VAL A 165 -32.11 -44.69 18.00
CA VAL A 165 -32.03 -44.82 16.54
C VAL A 165 -33.26 -45.53 16.02
N SER A 166 -33.83 -44.99 14.98
CA SER A 166 -34.84 -45.68 14.17
C SER A 166 -34.55 -45.47 12.70
N VAL A 167 -34.39 -46.53 11.97
CA VAL A 167 -34.18 -46.53 10.51
C VAL A 167 -35.22 -47.44 9.88
N SER A 168 -35.93 -46.94 8.88
CA SER A 168 -36.96 -47.69 8.17
C SER A 168 -36.62 -47.88 6.70
N ASN A 169 -37.08 -49.00 6.14
CA ASN A 169 -36.89 -49.44 4.76
C ASN A 169 -35.42 -49.44 4.34
N LEU A 170 -34.59 -50.11 5.13
CA LEU A 170 -33.15 -50.21 4.90
C LEU A 170 -32.87 -51.17 3.75
N GLN A 171 -32.28 -50.66 2.69
CA GLN A 171 -31.90 -51.47 1.53
C GLN A 171 -30.37 -51.43 1.35
N MET A 172 -29.76 -52.62 1.28
CA MET A 172 -28.36 -52.75 0.84
C MET A 172 -28.35 -53.02 -0.64
N THR A 173 -27.72 -52.11 -1.41
CA THR A 173 -27.67 -52.21 -2.88
C THR A 173 -26.33 -52.74 -3.35
N GLU A 174 -26.31 -53.67 -4.32
CA GLU A 174 -25.05 -54.24 -4.87
C GLU A 174 -24.10 -53.19 -5.48
N ASN A 175 -24.64 -52.12 -6.02
CA ASN A 175 -23.87 -50.97 -6.52
C ASN A 175 -23.26 -50.08 -5.41
N SER A 176 -23.55 -50.38 -4.18
CA SER A 176 -23.11 -49.60 -3.01
C SER A 176 -21.76 -50.06 -2.49
N ILE A 177 -21.20 -51.17 -2.97
CA ILE A 177 -19.85 -51.61 -2.57
C ILE A 177 -18.73 -50.69 -3.16
N ASP A 178 -18.98 -50.12 -4.31
CA ASP A 178 -18.07 -49.12 -4.96
C ASP A 178 -18.38 -47.68 -4.50
N ASN A 179 -19.57 -47.42 -3.98
CA ASN A 179 -19.95 -46.10 -3.42
C ASN A 179 -19.77 -46.15 -1.88
N GLN A 180 -19.17 -45.15 -1.32
CA GLN A 180 -18.79 -45.03 0.09
C GLN A 180 -19.98 -45.07 1.10
N LEU A 181 -21.21 -45.15 0.63
CA LEU A 181 -22.44 -45.37 1.40
C LEU A 181 -23.22 -46.50 0.75
N PRO A 182 -23.03 -47.75 1.26
CA PRO A 182 -23.66 -48.92 0.67
C PRO A 182 -25.11 -49.12 1.06
N ILE A 183 -25.86 -48.07 1.41
CA ILE A 183 -27.12 -48.21 2.09
C ILE A 183 -28.08 -47.11 1.60
N ALA A 184 -29.29 -47.54 1.30
CA ALA A 184 -30.43 -46.63 1.11
C ALA A 184 -31.45 -46.86 2.24
N PHE A 185 -32.08 -45.85 2.71
CA PHE A 185 -33.11 -45.86 3.72
C PHE A 185 -34.19 -44.82 3.41
N GLU A 186 -35.41 -45.02 3.86
CA GLU A 186 -36.52 -44.11 3.58
C GLU A 186 -36.63 -43.02 4.66
N LYS A 187 -36.68 -43.44 5.92
CA LYS A 187 -36.74 -42.54 7.06
C LYS A 187 -35.71 -42.92 8.10
N TYR A 188 -35.24 -41.93 8.82
CA TYR A 188 -34.29 -42.13 9.91
C TYR A 188 -34.52 -41.14 11.04
N TYR A 189 -34.36 -41.63 12.28
CA TYR A 189 -34.34 -40.86 13.51
C TYR A 189 -33.11 -41.26 14.29
N ILE A 190 -32.28 -40.29 14.70
CA ILE A 190 -31.11 -40.51 15.54
C ILE A 190 -31.10 -39.43 16.62
N LYS A 191 -31.05 -39.83 17.90
CA LYS A 191 -30.82 -38.95 19.02
C LYS A 191 -29.74 -39.58 19.89
N GLY A 192 -28.78 -38.80 20.38
CA GLY A 192 -27.72 -39.27 21.24
C GLY A 192 -27.06 -38.13 22.01
N GLU A 193 -26.59 -38.48 23.20
CA GLU A 193 -25.92 -37.56 24.12
C GLU A 193 -24.43 -37.90 24.27
N ASN A 194 -23.62 -36.88 24.65
CA ASN A 194 -22.18 -37.04 24.93
C ASN A 194 -21.42 -37.75 23.83
N PHE A 195 -21.62 -37.25 22.62
CA PHE A 195 -21.03 -37.79 21.42
C PHE A 195 -19.52 -37.51 21.36
N PHE A 196 -18.72 -38.51 21.03
CA PHE A 196 -17.30 -38.43 20.79
C PHE A 196 -16.93 -39.27 19.57
N TYR A 197 -16.11 -38.68 18.65
CA TYR A 197 -15.58 -39.38 17.48
C TYR A 197 -14.16 -39.00 17.20
N ARG A 198 -13.28 -39.99 17.04
CA ARG A 198 -11.86 -39.80 16.71
C ARG A 198 -11.49 -40.53 15.42
N PRO A 199 -11.58 -39.88 14.25
CA PRO A 199 -11.27 -40.51 12.95
C PRO A 199 -9.80 -40.80 12.76
N ASP A 200 -8.93 -39.95 13.30
CA ASP A 200 -7.47 -40.03 13.12
C ASP A 200 -6.71 -39.59 14.39
N ASN A 201 -5.39 -39.39 14.24
CA ASN A 201 -4.55 -38.93 15.36
C ASN A 201 -4.43 -37.39 15.42
N VAL A 202 -5.14 -36.64 14.55
CA VAL A 202 -5.07 -35.19 14.50
C VAL A 202 -6.26 -34.54 15.17
N TYR A 203 -7.47 -35.09 14.97
CA TYR A 203 -8.72 -34.51 15.46
C TYR A 203 -9.57 -35.45 16.28
N ALA A 204 -10.27 -34.89 17.25
CA ALA A 204 -11.45 -35.46 17.86
C ALA A 204 -12.66 -34.53 17.62
N PHE A 205 -13.82 -35.12 17.43
CA PHE A 205 -15.11 -34.44 17.33
C PHE A 205 -15.94 -34.76 18.55
N THR A 206 -16.54 -33.74 19.13
CA THR A 206 -17.45 -33.90 20.27
C THR A 206 -18.74 -33.14 20.04
N ALA A 207 -19.83 -33.61 20.56
CA ALA A 207 -21.10 -32.90 20.67
C ALA A 207 -21.81 -33.27 21.96
N GLN A 208 -22.46 -32.30 22.58
CA GLN A 208 -23.30 -32.60 23.75
C GLN A 208 -24.47 -33.45 23.32
N SER A 209 -25.18 -33.07 22.27
CA SER A 209 -26.26 -33.86 21.71
C SER A 209 -26.32 -33.77 20.20
N ILE A 210 -26.76 -34.84 19.57
CA ILE A 210 -27.14 -34.93 18.16
C ILE A 210 -28.57 -35.46 18.10
N SER A 211 -29.40 -34.79 17.31
CA SER A 211 -30.75 -35.28 17.02
C SER A 211 -31.07 -35.10 15.54
N THR A 212 -31.63 -36.12 14.92
CA THR A 212 -32.11 -36.09 13.53
C THR A 212 -33.52 -36.65 13.48
N GLU A 213 -34.37 -35.99 12.72
CA GLU A 213 -35.74 -36.43 12.46
C GLU A 213 -36.18 -35.92 11.09
N ASP A 214 -36.70 -36.81 10.26
CA ASP A 214 -37.27 -36.48 8.93
C ASP A 214 -36.41 -35.54 8.07
N GLY A 215 -35.11 -35.81 7.97
CA GLY A 215 -34.20 -35.01 7.17
C GLY A 215 -33.66 -33.72 7.86
N GLN A 216 -34.04 -33.47 9.10
CA GLN A 216 -33.52 -32.39 9.94
C GLN A 216 -32.50 -32.93 10.93
N MET A 217 -31.38 -32.24 11.08
CA MET A 217 -30.36 -32.58 12.08
C MET A 217 -29.98 -31.36 12.89
N LYS A 218 -29.93 -31.50 14.21
CA LYS A 218 -29.43 -30.54 15.18
C LYS A 218 -28.27 -31.11 15.96
N VAL A 219 -27.22 -30.33 16.10
CA VAL A 219 -26.01 -30.68 16.87
C VAL A 219 -25.74 -29.57 17.85
N LYS A 220 -25.73 -29.86 19.17
CA LYS A 220 -25.46 -28.88 20.22
C LYS A 220 -24.06 -29.02 20.77
N ASN A 221 -23.43 -27.86 21.08
CA ASN A 221 -22.11 -27.78 21.67
C ASN A 221 -21.06 -28.62 20.90
N PHE A 222 -21.06 -28.44 19.58
CA PHE A 222 -20.09 -29.10 18.70
C PHE A 222 -18.67 -28.58 18.91
N ALA A 223 -17.70 -29.49 18.93
CA ALA A 223 -16.30 -29.11 18.85
C ALA A 223 -15.47 -30.09 17.97
N MET A 224 -14.68 -29.54 17.07
CA MET A 224 -13.58 -30.22 16.38
C MET A 224 -12.29 -29.82 17.06
N ILE A 225 -11.73 -30.70 17.88
CA ILE A 225 -10.61 -30.41 18.78
C ILE A 225 -9.34 -31.02 18.20
N PRO A 226 -8.25 -30.24 18.01
CA PRO A 226 -6.96 -30.78 17.66
C PRO A 226 -6.39 -31.60 18.84
N LEU A 227 -5.96 -32.83 18.56
CA LEU A 227 -5.34 -33.73 19.54
C LEU A 227 -3.85 -33.47 19.75
N LEU A 228 -3.27 -32.64 18.88
CA LEU A 228 -1.86 -32.26 18.89
C LEU A 228 -1.72 -30.77 19.17
N SER A 229 -0.71 -30.40 19.93
CA SER A 229 -0.30 -29.02 19.97
C SER A 229 0.17 -28.58 18.57
N TYR A 230 0.13 -27.27 18.30
CA TYR A 230 0.58 -26.74 17.02
C TYR A 230 2.04 -27.13 16.68
N GLN A 231 2.92 -27.13 17.68
CA GLN A 231 4.34 -27.53 17.50
C GLN A 231 4.45 -29.00 17.11
N ASN A 232 3.72 -29.90 17.81
CA ASN A 232 3.69 -31.31 17.47
C ASN A 232 3.06 -31.58 16.10
N PHE A 233 2.02 -30.79 15.73
CA PHE A 233 1.44 -30.87 14.40
C PHE A 233 2.46 -30.58 13.30
N LEU A 234 3.24 -29.49 13.43
CA LEU A 234 4.30 -29.16 12.48
C LEU A 234 5.37 -30.26 12.41
N LYS A 235 5.73 -30.86 13.54
CA LYS A 235 6.74 -31.93 13.62
C LYS A 235 6.27 -33.22 12.94
N TYR A 236 5.05 -33.67 13.21
CA TYR A 236 4.55 -34.96 12.74
C TYR A 236 3.85 -34.90 11.37
N TYR A 237 3.35 -33.72 10.98
CA TYR A 237 2.63 -33.49 9.72
C TYR A 237 3.18 -32.32 8.92
N PRO A 238 4.50 -32.31 8.54
CA PRO A 238 5.15 -31.17 7.93
C PRO A 238 4.59 -30.79 6.54
N LYS A 239 3.85 -31.69 5.89
CA LYS A 239 3.21 -31.47 4.58
C LYS A 239 1.75 -31.00 4.68
N LYS A 240 1.14 -30.98 5.86
CA LYS A 240 -0.22 -30.47 6.04
C LYS A 240 -0.22 -28.95 6.18
N ARG A 241 -1.22 -28.31 5.58
CA ARG A 241 -1.27 -26.82 5.50
C ARG A 241 -1.77 -26.13 6.75
N ASN A 242 -2.83 -26.63 7.35
CA ASN A 242 -3.51 -25.95 8.46
C ASN A 242 -3.91 -26.94 9.54
N LEU A 243 -4.00 -26.43 10.78
CA LEU A 243 -4.63 -27.10 11.90
C LEU A 243 -5.86 -26.28 12.31
N PHE A 244 -7.00 -26.96 12.52
CA PHE A 244 -8.27 -26.31 12.82
C PHE A 244 -8.71 -26.64 14.26
N ASP A 245 -9.28 -25.65 14.96
CA ASP A 245 -9.99 -25.80 16.21
C ASP A 245 -11.31 -25.06 16.01
N VAL A 246 -12.43 -25.82 16.02
CA VAL A 246 -13.74 -25.27 15.67
C VAL A 246 -14.72 -25.65 16.75
N LYS A 247 -15.53 -24.72 17.24
CA LYS A 247 -16.60 -24.91 18.16
C LYS A 247 -17.84 -24.21 17.64
N ALA A 248 -19.03 -24.75 17.93
CA ALA A 248 -20.29 -24.10 17.62
C ALA A 248 -21.31 -24.45 18.73
N ASN A 249 -22.09 -23.47 19.17
CA ASN A 249 -23.12 -23.69 20.18
C ASN A 249 -24.22 -24.60 19.65
N GLU A 250 -24.66 -24.31 18.42
CA GLU A 250 -25.63 -25.11 17.70
C GLU A 250 -25.31 -25.14 16.21
N MET A 251 -25.51 -26.28 15.58
CA MET A 251 -25.53 -26.45 14.13
C MET A 251 -26.85 -27.10 13.74
N SER A 252 -27.51 -26.54 12.74
CA SER A 252 -28.76 -27.04 12.17
C SER A 252 -28.59 -27.33 10.68
N PHE A 253 -29.13 -28.49 10.27
CA PHE A 253 -29.10 -28.94 8.89
C PHE A 253 -30.53 -29.37 8.52
N ASN A 254 -31.13 -28.74 7.50
CA ASN A 254 -32.52 -29.02 7.14
C ASN A 254 -32.57 -29.68 5.75
N ASP A 255 -33.55 -30.57 5.61
CA ASP A 255 -33.84 -31.30 4.36
C ASP A 255 -32.64 -32.03 3.80
N ILE A 256 -32.00 -32.82 4.64
CA ILE A 256 -30.82 -33.62 4.27
C ILE A 256 -31.29 -34.72 3.29
N ILE A 257 -30.88 -34.55 2.01
CA ILE A 257 -31.14 -35.51 0.94
C ILE A 257 -29.81 -36.05 0.44
N ILE A 258 -29.64 -37.36 0.60
CA ILE A 258 -28.48 -38.09 0.09
C ILE A 258 -28.95 -39.03 -1.02
N LYS A 259 -28.47 -38.81 -2.25
CA LYS A 259 -28.75 -39.68 -3.41
C LYS A 259 -27.44 -40.03 -4.11
N GLY A 260 -26.95 -41.28 -3.92
CA GLY A 260 -25.65 -41.72 -4.44
C GLY A 260 -24.51 -40.84 -3.86
N ASN A 261 -23.79 -40.13 -4.75
CA ASN A 261 -22.73 -39.19 -4.38
C ASN A 261 -23.21 -37.74 -4.22
N LYS A 262 -24.53 -37.47 -4.22
CA LYS A 262 -25.11 -36.13 -4.13
C LYS A 262 -25.67 -35.88 -2.73
N LEU A 263 -25.22 -34.80 -2.08
CA LEU A 263 -25.73 -34.28 -0.84
C LEU A 263 -26.40 -32.92 -1.11
N SER A 264 -27.69 -32.82 -0.76
CA SER A 264 -28.44 -31.57 -0.88
C SER A 264 -29.04 -31.22 0.49
N LEU A 265 -28.97 -29.93 0.85
CA LEU A 265 -29.56 -29.37 2.06
C LEU A 265 -30.21 -28.00 1.71
N THR A 266 -31.37 -27.74 2.33
CA THR A 266 -32.03 -26.42 2.18
C THR A 266 -31.37 -25.38 3.05
N ASN A 267 -31.15 -25.65 4.31
CA ASN A 267 -30.51 -24.75 5.24
C ASN A 267 -29.39 -25.43 6.02
N VAL A 268 -28.25 -24.73 6.11
CA VAL A 268 -27.14 -25.07 7.00
C VAL A 268 -26.87 -23.85 7.87
N GLU A 269 -27.09 -23.97 9.17
CA GLU A 269 -26.94 -22.87 10.12
C GLU A 269 -25.93 -23.23 11.21
N PHE A 270 -25.04 -22.27 11.49
CA PHE A 270 -24.07 -22.35 12.58
C PHE A 270 -24.31 -21.17 13.52
N GLU A 271 -24.62 -21.47 14.78
CA GLU A 271 -24.82 -20.45 15.80
C GLU A 271 -23.57 -20.26 16.65
N SER A 272 -23.10 -19.03 16.68
CA SER A 272 -21.92 -18.57 17.43
C SER A 272 -20.68 -19.48 17.28
N PRO A 273 -20.27 -19.81 16.04
CA PRO A 273 -19.10 -20.65 15.85
C PRO A 273 -17.81 -19.89 16.17
N GLU A 274 -16.92 -20.56 16.90
CA GLU A 274 -15.55 -20.12 17.12
C GLU A 274 -14.60 -20.92 16.22
N ILE A 275 -13.95 -20.27 15.27
CA ILE A 275 -13.06 -20.91 14.29
C ILE A 275 -11.64 -20.39 14.50
N LYS A 276 -10.73 -21.27 14.90
CA LYS A 276 -9.31 -20.98 15.05
C LYS A 276 -8.51 -21.79 14.06
N ILE A 277 -7.70 -21.12 13.25
CA ILE A 277 -6.91 -21.73 12.19
C ILE A 277 -5.43 -21.43 12.46
N PHE A 278 -4.63 -22.45 12.62
CA PHE A 278 -3.17 -22.35 12.63
C PHE A 278 -2.65 -22.63 11.20
N THR A 279 -2.04 -21.64 10.57
CA THR A 279 -1.50 -21.77 9.22
C THR A 279 -0.04 -22.21 9.25
N THR A 280 0.33 -23.09 8.30
CA THR A 280 1.71 -23.49 8.09
C THR A 280 2.32 -22.76 6.89
N ASN A 281 3.63 -22.89 6.68
CA ASN A 281 4.32 -22.30 5.52
C ASN A 281 4.25 -23.21 4.27
N VAL A 282 3.45 -24.28 4.30
CA VAL A 282 3.34 -25.23 3.18
C VAL A 282 2.58 -24.57 2.03
N LYS A 283 3.25 -24.47 0.88
CA LYS A 283 2.62 -23.96 -0.36
C LYS A 283 1.59 -24.96 -0.88
N SER A 284 0.51 -24.47 -1.48
CA SER A 284 -0.46 -25.29 -2.17
C SER A 284 0.16 -25.91 -3.41
N GLU A 285 0.36 -27.24 -3.42
CA GLU A 285 0.49 -27.93 -4.70
C GLU A 285 -0.89 -27.95 -5.36
N GLN A 286 -0.97 -27.45 -6.58
CA GLN A 286 -2.19 -27.51 -7.40
C GLN A 286 -2.37 -28.97 -7.91
N LYS A 287 -2.69 -29.89 -7.03
CA LYS A 287 -3.25 -31.17 -7.46
C LYS A 287 -4.70 -30.92 -7.86
N LYS A 288 -5.09 -31.32 -9.07
CA LYS A 288 -6.49 -31.37 -9.52
C LYS A 288 -7.27 -32.16 -8.48
N LYS A 289 -8.08 -31.46 -7.69
CA LYS A 289 -8.94 -32.09 -6.69
C LYS A 289 -10.19 -32.56 -7.40
N SER A 290 -10.56 -33.80 -7.23
CA SER A 290 -11.93 -34.26 -7.46
C SER A 290 -12.68 -34.22 -6.13
N PHE A 291 -13.95 -33.84 -6.14
CA PHE A 291 -14.80 -34.03 -4.98
C PHE A 291 -15.41 -35.44 -5.02
N THR A 292 -15.38 -36.14 -3.92
CA THR A 292 -16.00 -37.45 -3.80
C THR A 292 -17.54 -37.35 -3.82
N TYR A 293 -18.06 -36.15 -3.48
CA TYR A 293 -19.49 -35.86 -3.39
C TYR A 293 -19.79 -34.53 -4.07
N GLU A 294 -20.91 -34.50 -4.80
CA GLU A 294 -21.55 -33.25 -5.21
C GLU A 294 -22.35 -32.71 -4.01
N VAL A 295 -22.15 -31.46 -3.68
CA VAL A 295 -22.82 -30.80 -2.54
C VAL A 295 -23.62 -29.62 -3.06
N ASN A 296 -24.91 -29.56 -2.73
CA ASN A 296 -25.80 -28.45 -3.05
C ASN A 296 -26.45 -27.93 -1.76
N LEU A 297 -26.17 -26.68 -1.42
CA LEU A 297 -26.69 -26.01 -0.23
C LEU A 297 -27.49 -24.79 -0.68
N GLU A 298 -28.80 -24.75 -0.40
CA GLU A 298 -29.62 -23.58 -0.81
C GLU A 298 -29.26 -22.36 0.03
N ASN A 299 -29.13 -22.51 1.36
CA ASN A 299 -28.71 -21.45 2.26
C ASN A 299 -27.66 -21.95 3.24
N VAL A 300 -26.59 -21.20 3.41
CA VAL A 300 -25.59 -21.41 4.47
C VAL A 300 -25.54 -20.15 5.31
N LEU A 301 -25.95 -20.25 6.58
CA LEU A 301 -25.97 -19.14 7.52
C LEU A 301 -24.98 -19.41 8.65
N MET A 302 -24.17 -18.42 8.94
CA MET A 302 -23.27 -18.42 10.08
C MET A 302 -23.55 -17.15 10.90
N ASN A 303 -24.02 -17.32 12.11
CA ASN A 303 -24.41 -16.23 13.01
C ASN A 303 -23.36 -16.01 14.08
N ASN A 304 -23.01 -14.74 14.34
CA ASN A 304 -22.18 -14.31 15.45
C ASN A 304 -20.85 -15.09 15.58
N ALA A 305 -20.21 -15.38 14.45
CA ALA A 305 -18.98 -16.15 14.40
C ALA A 305 -17.77 -15.35 14.91
N LYS A 306 -16.82 -16.06 15.55
CA LYS A 306 -15.49 -15.56 15.87
C LYS A 306 -14.45 -16.32 15.06
N ILE A 307 -13.66 -15.61 14.29
CA ILE A 307 -12.61 -16.22 13.47
C ILE A 307 -11.24 -15.71 13.94
N ARG A 308 -10.31 -16.62 14.17
CA ARG A 308 -8.91 -16.30 14.48
C ARG A 308 -7.99 -17.14 13.60
N ILE A 309 -7.18 -16.47 12.79
CA ILE A 309 -6.14 -17.11 11.97
C ILE A 309 -4.78 -16.73 12.55
N LEU A 310 -3.97 -17.73 12.86
CA LEU A 310 -2.61 -17.56 13.38
C LEU A 310 -1.59 -17.95 12.31
N LYS A 311 -0.49 -17.21 12.26
CA LYS A 311 0.66 -17.51 11.40
C LYS A 311 1.43 -18.75 11.91
N SER A 312 2.33 -19.27 11.10
CA SER A 312 3.25 -20.37 11.48
C SER A 312 4.10 -20.06 12.72
N SER A 313 4.32 -18.79 13.02
CA SER A 313 4.95 -18.33 14.27
C SER A 313 4.05 -18.37 15.50
N GLY A 314 2.74 -18.66 15.33
CA GLY A 314 1.73 -18.56 16.38
C GLY A 314 1.21 -17.14 16.62
N THR A 315 1.73 -16.13 15.90
CA THR A 315 1.25 -14.75 16.00
C THR A 315 -0.06 -14.54 15.22
N PRO A 316 -0.96 -13.64 15.67
CA PRO A 316 -2.20 -13.36 14.94
C PRO A 316 -1.94 -12.88 13.51
N LEU A 317 -2.71 -13.41 12.55
CA LEU A 317 -2.79 -12.93 11.17
C LEU A 317 -4.10 -12.22 10.93
N LEU A 318 -5.22 -12.83 11.36
CA LEU A 318 -6.56 -12.27 11.22
C LEU A 318 -7.38 -12.61 12.47
N ALA A 319 -8.12 -11.64 12.95
CA ALA A 319 -9.19 -11.82 13.94
C ALA A 319 -10.43 -11.07 13.47
N ALA A 320 -11.59 -11.66 13.62
CA ALA A 320 -12.90 -11.07 13.37
C ALA A 320 -13.88 -11.52 14.43
N GLU A 321 -14.75 -10.63 14.90
CA GLU A 321 -15.77 -10.90 15.91
C GLU A 321 -17.14 -10.54 15.35
N ASN A 322 -18.16 -11.20 15.87
CA ASN A 322 -19.57 -11.02 15.45
C ASN A 322 -19.73 -11.08 13.93
N LEU A 323 -19.06 -12.08 13.31
CA LEU A 323 -19.15 -12.28 11.87
C LEU A 323 -20.45 -13.01 11.54
N THR A 324 -21.29 -12.40 10.73
CA THR A 324 -22.47 -13.04 10.12
C THR A 324 -22.19 -13.25 8.64
N MET A 325 -22.40 -14.47 8.17
CA MET A 325 -22.22 -14.84 6.77
C MET A 325 -23.47 -15.57 6.28
N ASN A 326 -24.02 -15.11 5.18
CA ASN A 326 -25.10 -15.78 4.47
C ASN A 326 -24.65 -16.05 3.04
N ILE A 327 -24.73 -17.31 2.61
CA ILE A 327 -24.43 -17.73 1.24
C ILE A 327 -25.64 -18.46 0.66
N ASN A 328 -26.13 -18.02 -0.48
CA ASN A 328 -27.24 -18.63 -1.18
C ASN A 328 -26.76 -19.46 -2.38
N ARG A 329 -27.32 -20.65 -2.52
CA ARG A 329 -27.07 -21.62 -3.61
C ARG A 329 -25.58 -21.92 -3.79
N LEU A 330 -24.96 -22.44 -2.72
CA LEU A 330 -23.60 -22.94 -2.78
C LEU A 330 -23.61 -24.35 -3.40
N ALA A 331 -22.85 -24.52 -4.49
CA ALA A 331 -22.70 -25.82 -5.17
C ALA A 331 -21.23 -26.18 -5.36
N MET A 332 -20.89 -27.42 -5.02
CA MET A 332 -19.55 -28.00 -5.19
C MET A 332 -19.66 -29.30 -5.98
N ASN A 333 -18.88 -29.43 -7.05
CA ASN A 333 -18.80 -30.62 -7.90
C ASN A 333 -17.40 -30.72 -8.55
N ASP A 334 -17.17 -31.71 -9.38
CA ASP A 334 -15.88 -31.91 -10.05
C ASP A 334 -15.47 -30.77 -11.00
N GLU A 335 -16.41 -30.03 -11.55
CA GLU A 335 -16.12 -28.85 -12.36
C GLU A 335 -15.61 -27.70 -11.48
N THR A 336 -16.32 -27.42 -10.40
CA THR A 336 -15.91 -26.36 -9.48
C THR A 336 -14.59 -26.67 -8.79
N ALA A 337 -14.28 -27.95 -8.54
CA ALA A 337 -13.01 -28.40 -7.96
C ALA A 337 -11.79 -27.97 -8.79
N LYS A 338 -11.94 -27.78 -10.08
CA LYS A 338 -10.89 -27.37 -11.02
C LYS A 338 -10.71 -25.83 -11.03
N GLY A 339 -11.68 -25.09 -10.50
CA GLY A 339 -11.67 -23.64 -10.45
C GLY A 339 -10.75 -23.06 -9.37
N ASN A 340 -10.46 -21.77 -9.46
CA ASN A 340 -9.74 -21.04 -8.40
C ASN A 340 -10.56 -20.93 -7.11
N ILE A 341 -11.87 -20.79 -7.26
CA ILE A 341 -12.87 -20.94 -6.20
C ILE A 341 -13.53 -22.31 -6.41
N PRO A 342 -13.39 -23.27 -5.47
CA PRO A 342 -13.85 -24.62 -5.65
C PRO A 342 -15.37 -24.80 -5.43
N PHE A 343 -16.15 -23.74 -5.55
CA PHE A 343 -17.60 -23.75 -5.42
C PHE A 343 -18.24 -22.64 -6.26
N HIS A 344 -19.48 -22.82 -6.64
CA HIS A 344 -20.35 -21.78 -7.16
C HIS A 344 -21.28 -21.26 -6.07
N TYR A 345 -21.68 -19.99 -6.17
CA TYR A 345 -22.69 -19.38 -5.33
C TYR A 345 -23.53 -18.40 -6.14
N LYS A 346 -24.75 -18.14 -5.71
CA LYS A 346 -25.59 -17.10 -6.33
C LYS A 346 -25.40 -15.75 -5.69
N HIS A 347 -25.35 -15.70 -4.37
CA HIS A 347 -25.18 -14.50 -3.58
C HIS A 347 -24.49 -14.82 -2.26
N PHE A 348 -23.77 -13.84 -1.73
CA PHE A 348 -23.30 -13.89 -0.33
C PHE A 348 -23.41 -12.50 0.30
N ASP A 349 -23.61 -12.50 1.63
CA ASP A 349 -23.55 -11.29 2.48
C ASP A 349 -22.70 -11.64 3.71
N ILE A 350 -21.62 -10.88 3.91
CA ILE A 350 -20.69 -11.06 5.04
C ILE A 350 -20.63 -9.77 5.82
N LYS A 351 -21.08 -9.79 7.08
CA LYS A 351 -20.99 -8.66 8.02
C LYS A 351 -20.11 -9.04 9.19
N GLY A 352 -19.31 -8.13 9.68
CA GLY A 352 -18.44 -8.40 10.82
C GLY A 352 -18.01 -7.14 11.55
N ASN A 353 -17.59 -7.33 12.80
CA ASN A 353 -17.10 -6.26 13.65
C ASN A 353 -15.67 -6.57 14.12
N ASN A 354 -14.94 -5.52 14.49
CA ASN A 354 -13.62 -5.63 15.10
C ASN A 354 -12.64 -6.54 14.32
N ILE A 355 -12.60 -6.35 12.99
CA ILE A 355 -11.65 -7.08 12.14
C ILE A 355 -10.25 -6.51 12.38
N ASN A 356 -9.30 -7.38 12.67
CA ASN A 356 -7.89 -7.05 12.82
C ASN A 356 -7.04 -7.97 11.95
N TYR A 357 -6.34 -7.40 10.97
CA TYR A 357 -5.44 -8.11 10.07
C TYR A 357 -4.01 -7.62 10.25
N VAL A 358 -3.09 -8.53 10.55
CA VAL A 358 -1.68 -8.21 10.82
C VAL A 358 -0.78 -8.86 9.76
N SER A 359 -0.33 -8.06 8.81
CA SER A 359 0.67 -8.47 7.82
C SER A 359 2.11 -8.35 8.37
N ALA A 360 3.11 -8.54 7.51
CA ALA A 360 4.50 -8.28 7.86
C ALA A 360 4.80 -6.78 8.00
N ASN A 361 4.08 -5.94 7.26
CA ASN A 361 4.36 -4.50 7.16
C ASN A 361 3.29 -3.64 7.85
N GLU A 362 2.02 -4.09 7.85
CA GLU A 362 0.90 -3.30 8.35
C GLU A 362 0.01 -4.08 9.31
N ASN A 363 -0.60 -3.34 10.24
CA ASN A 363 -1.73 -3.76 11.05
C ASN A 363 -2.97 -2.98 10.60
N VAL A 364 -3.95 -3.68 10.05
CA VAL A 364 -5.21 -3.12 9.56
C VAL A 364 -6.33 -3.47 10.53
N LYS A 365 -7.01 -2.45 11.05
CA LYS A 365 -8.21 -2.59 11.89
C LYS A 365 -9.41 -1.99 11.19
N ILE A 366 -10.55 -2.69 11.26
CA ILE A 366 -11.81 -2.25 10.68
C ILE A 366 -12.89 -2.48 11.74
N ALA A 367 -13.62 -1.42 12.11
CA ALA A 367 -14.66 -1.53 13.13
C ALA A 367 -15.87 -2.31 12.61
N HIS A 368 -16.33 -1.99 11.40
CA HIS A 368 -17.45 -2.66 10.75
C HIS A 368 -17.14 -2.97 9.30
N LEU A 369 -17.50 -4.16 8.88
CA LEU A 369 -17.32 -4.68 7.53
C LEU A 369 -18.64 -5.22 7.01
N ASN A 370 -18.98 -4.89 5.77
CA ASN A 370 -20.06 -5.50 5.02
C ASN A 370 -19.56 -5.79 3.59
N ILE A 371 -19.58 -7.05 3.20
CA ILE A 371 -19.11 -7.52 1.88
C ILE A 371 -20.21 -8.31 1.20
N GLN A 372 -20.54 -7.90 -0.01
CA GLN A 372 -21.44 -8.57 -0.94
C GLN A 372 -20.75 -8.77 -2.29
N PRO A 373 -21.24 -9.58 -3.21
CA PRO A 373 -20.60 -9.83 -4.50
C PRO A 373 -20.28 -8.57 -5.31
N GLN A 374 -21.10 -7.52 -5.15
CA GLN A 374 -20.98 -6.27 -5.91
C GLN A 374 -20.63 -5.07 -5.05
N SER A 375 -20.40 -5.24 -3.76
CA SER A 375 -20.05 -4.13 -2.87
C SER A 375 -19.21 -4.55 -1.67
N VAL A 376 -18.31 -3.65 -1.30
CA VAL A 376 -17.55 -3.71 -0.03
C VAL A 376 -17.79 -2.40 0.68
N ASP A 377 -18.19 -2.46 1.93
CA ASP A 377 -18.42 -1.32 2.80
C ASP A 377 -17.65 -1.50 4.11
N LEU A 378 -16.73 -0.59 4.39
CA LEU A 378 -15.86 -0.64 5.56
C LEU A 378 -15.94 0.68 6.33
N VAL A 379 -16.12 0.59 7.64
CA VAL A 379 -16.27 1.76 8.51
C VAL A 379 -15.19 1.78 9.58
N ASN A 380 -14.64 2.95 9.85
CA ASN A 380 -13.58 3.21 10.82
C ASN A 380 -12.37 2.30 10.60
N ILE A 381 -11.70 2.53 9.50
CA ILE A 381 -10.50 1.80 9.09
C ILE A 381 -9.28 2.47 9.70
N SER A 382 -8.36 1.68 10.22
CA SER A 382 -7.03 2.14 10.66
C SER A 382 -5.96 1.22 10.10
N ILE A 383 -4.97 1.79 9.44
CA ILE A 383 -3.79 1.11 8.89
C ILE A 383 -2.59 1.69 9.62
N LYS A 384 -1.86 0.87 10.35
CA LYS A 384 -0.63 1.28 11.04
C LYS A 384 0.54 0.38 10.66
N PRO A 385 1.76 0.91 10.59
CA PRO A 385 2.94 0.07 10.34
C PRO A 385 3.17 -0.87 11.54
N THR A 386 3.54 -2.12 11.28
CA THR A 386 3.94 -3.09 12.31
C THR A 386 5.37 -2.84 12.80
N ALA A 387 6.23 -2.30 11.93
CA ALA A 387 7.60 -1.89 12.21
C ALA A 387 7.97 -0.69 11.35
N ILE A 388 8.84 0.19 11.84
CA ILE A 388 9.36 1.32 11.09
C ILE A 388 10.66 0.87 10.42
N ASP A 389 10.62 0.66 9.10
CA ASP A 389 11.78 0.39 8.25
C ASP A 389 11.99 1.56 7.29
N PRO A 390 13.10 2.33 7.39
CA PRO A 390 13.36 3.47 6.51
C PRO A 390 13.48 3.11 5.02
N ASN A 391 13.69 1.82 4.70
CA ASN A 391 13.81 1.33 3.33
C ASN A 391 12.49 0.84 2.74
N LYS A 392 11.40 0.91 3.50
CA LYS A 392 10.05 0.54 3.05
C LYS A 392 9.09 1.71 3.18
N THR A 393 8.12 1.76 2.27
CA THR A 393 7.00 2.69 2.41
C THR A 393 6.15 2.29 3.62
N SER A 394 5.86 3.25 4.47
CA SER A 394 5.08 3.08 5.70
C SER A 394 3.78 3.86 5.61
N LEU A 395 2.67 3.22 5.97
CA LEU A 395 1.33 3.79 5.98
C LEU A 395 0.85 3.94 7.43
N ASP A 396 0.50 5.16 7.85
CA ASP A 396 -0.23 5.44 9.09
C ASP A 396 -1.48 6.23 8.70
N LEU A 397 -2.58 5.51 8.44
CA LEU A 397 -3.77 6.04 7.83
C LEU A 397 -5.02 5.63 8.62
N THR A 398 -5.98 6.53 8.69
CA THR A 398 -7.33 6.26 9.17
C THR A 398 -8.33 6.75 8.15
N ALA A 399 -9.43 6.02 7.96
CA ALA A 399 -10.55 6.45 7.14
C ALA A 399 -11.86 6.19 7.89
N GLN A 400 -12.78 7.13 7.84
CA GLN A 400 -14.10 6.94 8.45
C GLN A 400 -14.91 5.92 7.65
N HIS A 401 -14.86 5.98 6.33
CA HIS A 401 -15.65 5.13 5.47
C HIS A 401 -14.95 4.85 4.15
N LEU A 402 -14.92 3.59 3.74
CA LEU A 402 -14.51 3.12 2.41
C LEU A 402 -15.63 2.28 1.82
N GLN A 403 -16.18 2.74 0.71
CA GLN A 403 -17.17 2.00 -0.06
C GLN A 403 -16.63 1.68 -1.45
N ILE A 404 -16.76 0.42 -1.85
CA ILE A 404 -16.36 -0.07 -3.17
C ILE A 404 -17.58 -0.70 -3.83
N LYS A 405 -17.95 -0.25 -5.03
CA LYS A 405 -18.94 -0.87 -5.89
C LYS A 405 -18.22 -1.65 -6.99
N ILE A 406 -18.48 -2.93 -7.07
CA ILE A 406 -17.83 -3.86 -8.01
C ILE A 406 -18.82 -4.14 -9.14
N ASN A 407 -18.43 -3.87 -10.38
CA ASN A 407 -19.24 -4.19 -11.56
C ASN A 407 -19.14 -5.67 -11.90
N ASN A 408 -17.92 -6.19 -11.95
CA ASN A 408 -17.63 -7.59 -12.24
C ASN A 408 -16.26 -7.99 -11.69
N TRP A 409 -16.13 -9.26 -11.37
CA TRP A 409 -14.86 -9.90 -11.07
C TRP A 409 -14.87 -11.33 -11.61
N GLU A 410 -13.74 -11.75 -12.16
CA GLU A 410 -13.58 -13.07 -12.79
C GLU A 410 -12.14 -13.54 -12.72
N PHE A 411 -11.93 -14.84 -12.83
CA PHE A 411 -10.60 -15.42 -12.99
C PHE A 411 -10.35 -15.75 -14.47
N ILE A 412 -9.33 -15.12 -15.06
CA ILE A 412 -8.84 -15.42 -16.40
C ILE A 412 -7.43 -15.99 -16.29
N ASN A 413 -7.21 -17.22 -16.74
CA ASN A 413 -5.91 -17.89 -16.65
C ASN A 413 -5.32 -17.88 -15.24
N ASN A 414 -6.12 -18.23 -14.25
CA ASN A 414 -5.78 -18.22 -12.81
C ASN A 414 -5.39 -16.85 -12.25
N LYS A 415 -5.68 -15.75 -12.94
CA LYS A 415 -5.48 -14.38 -12.47
C LYS A 415 -6.81 -13.70 -12.27
N LEU A 416 -6.98 -13.08 -11.12
CA LEU A 416 -8.17 -12.27 -10.84
C LEU A 416 -8.17 -11.05 -11.76
N LYS A 417 -9.28 -10.80 -12.46
CA LYS A 417 -9.58 -9.55 -13.13
C LYS A 417 -10.72 -8.88 -12.39
N LEU A 418 -10.53 -7.63 -12.05
CA LEU A 418 -11.48 -6.87 -11.23
C LEU A 418 -11.91 -5.60 -11.97
N ASP A 419 -13.20 -5.43 -12.18
CA ASP A 419 -13.84 -4.22 -12.69
C ASP A 419 -14.63 -3.55 -11.56
N VAL A 420 -14.16 -2.38 -11.14
CA VAL A 420 -14.72 -1.60 -10.04
C VAL A 420 -15.45 -0.39 -10.61
N GLY A 421 -16.72 -0.25 -10.28
CA GLY A 421 -17.54 0.89 -10.70
C GLY A 421 -17.14 2.17 -9.95
N ASN A 422 -17.16 2.13 -8.65
CA ASN A 422 -16.88 3.30 -7.82
C ASN A 422 -16.15 2.94 -6.53
N VAL A 423 -15.18 3.74 -6.17
CA VAL A 423 -14.53 3.72 -4.86
C VAL A 423 -14.75 5.07 -4.18
N LEU A 424 -15.39 5.08 -3.03
CA LEU A 424 -15.59 6.27 -2.21
C LEU A 424 -14.81 6.14 -0.91
N VAL A 425 -13.95 7.10 -0.64
CA VAL A 425 -13.20 7.19 0.62
C VAL A 425 -13.54 8.51 1.29
N ASN A 426 -14.09 8.43 2.49
CA ASN A 426 -14.43 9.61 3.28
C ASN A 426 -13.46 9.76 4.45
N GLN A 427 -13.01 10.99 4.67
CA GLN A 427 -12.16 11.39 5.81
C GLN A 427 -10.93 10.49 5.97
N LEU A 428 -10.18 10.34 4.87
CA LEU A 428 -8.87 9.69 4.92
C LEU A 428 -7.86 10.63 5.57
N ASN A 429 -7.35 10.27 6.73
CA ASN A 429 -6.40 11.08 7.49
C ASN A 429 -5.14 10.28 7.81
N GLY A 430 -4.00 10.94 7.81
CA GLY A 430 -2.74 10.33 8.25
C GLY A 430 -1.54 10.64 7.38
N SER A 431 -0.54 9.78 7.44
CA SER A 431 0.75 9.99 6.77
C SER A 431 1.22 8.78 5.99
N ILE A 432 1.87 9.07 4.87
CA ILE A 432 2.57 8.11 4.01
C ILE A 432 4.04 8.50 4.00
N LYS A 433 4.92 7.67 4.55
CA LYS A 433 6.37 7.87 4.47
C LYS A 433 6.94 6.99 3.37
N THR A 434 7.56 7.60 2.36
CA THR A 434 8.15 6.86 1.25
C THR A 434 9.53 6.32 1.63
N ALA A 435 9.92 5.18 1.06
CA ALA A 435 11.22 4.58 1.27
C ALA A 435 12.38 5.52 0.88
N ASN A 436 13.45 5.56 1.67
CA ASN A 436 14.61 6.42 1.43
C ASN A 436 15.46 5.97 0.23
N ASN A 437 15.52 4.69 -0.06
CA ASN A 437 16.27 4.09 -1.16
C ASN A 437 15.33 3.58 -2.25
N LEU A 438 14.91 4.47 -3.12
CA LEU A 438 14.53 4.08 -4.48
C LEU A 438 15.82 3.77 -5.24
N ASN A 439 16.46 2.63 -4.93
CA ASN A 439 17.48 2.08 -5.82
C ASN A 439 16.88 2.02 -7.22
N LYS A 440 17.70 2.35 -8.23
CA LYS A 440 17.40 2.37 -9.69
C LYS A 440 16.89 1.04 -10.29
N ARG A 441 16.48 0.08 -9.48
CA ARG A 441 15.61 -1.01 -9.91
C ARG A 441 14.27 -0.39 -10.26
N LYS A 442 13.80 -0.63 -11.47
CA LYS A 442 12.43 -0.32 -11.89
C LYS A 442 11.53 -0.71 -10.73
N PRO A 443 10.68 0.19 -10.23
CA PRO A 443 9.84 -0.13 -9.09
C PRO A 443 9.05 -1.38 -9.44
N THR A 444 9.35 -2.47 -8.78
CA THR A 444 8.47 -3.63 -8.80
C THR A 444 7.29 -3.22 -7.94
N PHE A 445 6.16 -3.05 -8.56
CA PHE A 445 4.91 -2.83 -7.85
C PHE A 445 4.56 -4.13 -7.14
N GLU A 446 4.86 -4.22 -5.85
CA GLU A 446 4.56 -5.40 -5.02
C GLU A 446 3.08 -5.51 -4.64
N GLY A 447 2.25 -4.56 -5.08
CA GLY A 447 0.84 -4.49 -4.78
C GLY A 447 -0.03 -5.43 -5.63
N ILE A 448 -1.09 -4.88 -6.24
CA ILE A 448 -2.08 -5.63 -7.01
C ILE A 448 -1.44 -6.20 -8.30
N GLN A 449 -1.30 -7.53 -8.37
CA GLN A 449 -0.66 -8.23 -9.50
C GLN A 449 -1.66 -8.74 -10.56
N PHE A 450 -2.88 -8.24 -10.57
CA PHE A 450 -3.95 -8.62 -11.48
C PHE A 450 -4.51 -7.41 -12.24
N PRO A 451 -5.13 -7.58 -13.40
CA PRO A 451 -5.78 -6.50 -14.13
C PRO A 451 -6.88 -5.84 -13.28
N LEU A 452 -6.79 -4.53 -13.09
CA LEU A 452 -7.75 -3.74 -12.34
C LEU A 452 -8.26 -2.60 -13.21
N LYS A 453 -9.57 -2.45 -13.28
CA LYS A 453 -10.25 -1.31 -13.88
C LYS A 453 -11.13 -0.66 -12.81
N VAL A 454 -10.99 0.65 -12.63
CA VAL A 454 -11.83 1.43 -11.71
C VAL A 454 -12.42 2.60 -12.48
N ASN A 455 -13.75 2.67 -12.57
CA ASN A 455 -14.40 3.74 -13.33
C ASN A 455 -14.28 5.09 -12.61
N ASN A 456 -14.38 5.10 -11.28
CA ASN A 456 -14.35 6.32 -10.51
C ASN A 456 -13.80 6.11 -9.10
N VAL A 457 -12.87 6.95 -8.66
CA VAL A 457 -12.37 7.02 -7.29
C VAL A 457 -12.66 8.41 -6.75
N VAL A 458 -13.41 8.49 -5.67
CA VAL A 458 -13.79 9.74 -5.00
C VAL A 458 -13.19 9.76 -3.59
N LEU A 459 -12.39 10.76 -3.32
CA LEU A 459 -11.85 11.07 -2.00
C LEU A 459 -12.53 12.34 -1.48
N ARG A 460 -13.01 12.34 -0.23
CA ARG A 460 -13.71 13.47 0.39
C ARG A 460 -13.13 13.83 1.74
N ASN A 461 -13.02 15.13 2.00
CA ASN A 461 -12.72 15.73 3.31
C ASN A 461 -11.50 15.08 4.00
N SER A 462 -10.41 14.90 3.27
CA SER A 462 -9.27 14.10 3.69
C SER A 462 -8.08 14.98 4.04
N ASN A 463 -7.24 14.52 4.98
CA ASN A 463 -6.02 15.22 5.37
C ASN A 463 -4.84 14.25 5.26
N LEU A 464 -3.92 14.52 4.34
CA LEU A 464 -2.81 13.63 4.04
C LEU A 464 -1.47 14.35 4.15
N VAL A 465 -0.51 13.64 4.72
CA VAL A 465 0.90 14.02 4.72
C VAL A 465 1.68 12.97 3.94
N ILE A 466 2.32 13.37 2.86
CA ILE A 466 3.23 12.51 2.11
C ILE A 466 4.66 12.97 2.41
N ASP A 467 5.42 12.18 3.14
CA ASP A 467 6.81 12.51 3.51
C ASP A 467 7.78 11.68 2.68
N SER A 468 8.59 12.38 1.88
CA SER A 468 9.68 11.80 1.11
C SER A 468 10.98 12.46 1.53
N LYS A 469 11.90 11.69 2.08
CA LYS A 469 13.23 12.19 2.50
C LYS A 469 13.17 13.38 3.47
N ASN A 470 12.26 13.35 4.43
CA ASN A 470 12.00 14.43 5.39
C ASN A 470 11.53 15.74 4.72
N GLN A 471 10.84 15.63 3.60
CA GLN A 471 10.23 16.76 2.90
C GLN A 471 8.71 16.52 2.84
N PRO A 472 7.95 16.85 3.88
CA PRO A 472 6.53 16.59 3.96
C PRO A 472 5.74 17.46 2.99
N LEU A 473 4.88 16.81 2.22
CA LEU A 473 3.85 17.38 1.40
C LEU A 473 2.50 17.21 2.11
N VAL A 474 1.89 18.30 2.50
CA VAL A 474 0.68 18.32 3.33
C VAL A 474 -0.52 18.79 2.51
N PHE A 475 -1.60 18.03 2.55
CA PHE A 475 -2.88 18.35 1.99
C PHE A 475 -3.93 18.36 3.10
N LYS A 476 -4.70 19.44 3.24
CA LYS A 476 -5.86 19.52 4.12
C LYS A 476 -7.13 19.70 3.31
N ASP A 477 -8.23 19.19 3.82
CA ASP A 477 -9.53 19.19 3.13
C ASP A 477 -9.39 18.77 1.66
N LEU A 478 -8.66 17.66 1.47
CA LEU A 478 -8.41 17.11 0.15
C LEU A 478 -9.66 16.42 -0.37
N ASN A 479 -10.13 16.92 -1.50
CA ASN A 479 -11.22 16.33 -2.27
C ASN A 479 -10.68 15.98 -3.65
N ALA A 480 -10.84 14.74 -4.09
CA ALA A 480 -10.38 14.27 -5.38
C ALA A 480 -11.40 13.37 -6.06
N ASN A 481 -11.44 13.46 -7.38
CA ASN A 481 -12.21 12.56 -8.23
C ASN A 481 -11.30 12.14 -9.38
N ILE A 482 -11.04 10.84 -9.52
CA ILE A 482 -10.20 10.26 -10.55
C ILE A 482 -11.02 9.22 -11.31
N GLN A 483 -11.11 9.39 -12.62
CA GLN A 483 -11.92 8.55 -13.48
C GLN A 483 -11.08 7.65 -14.38
N GLN A 484 -11.63 6.50 -14.76
CA GLN A 484 -11.05 5.56 -15.72
C GLN A 484 -9.61 5.14 -15.35
N ILE A 485 -9.42 4.67 -14.12
CA ILE A 485 -8.15 4.10 -13.73
C ILE A 485 -8.05 2.70 -14.33
N GLU A 486 -6.98 2.44 -15.06
CA GLU A 486 -6.69 1.14 -15.65
C GLU A 486 -5.27 0.69 -15.30
N MET A 487 -5.17 -0.50 -14.73
CA MET A 487 -3.91 -1.18 -14.44
C MET A 487 -3.91 -2.57 -15.10
N ASN A 488 -2.87 -2.86 -15.87
CA ASN A 488 -2.71 -4.11 -16.59
C ASN A 488 -1.23 -4.50 -16.70
N SER A 489 -0.92 -5.57 -17.40
CA SER A 489 0.44 -6.09 -17.57
C SER A 489 1.40 -5.13 -18.29
N GLN A 490 0.90 -4.14 -19.02
CA GLN A 490 1.71 -3.11 -19.67
C GLN A 490 1.96 -1.96 -18.71
N THR A 491 0.89 -1.41 -18.08
CA THR A 491 1.00 -0.26 -17.18
C THR A 491 1.81 -0.55 -15.93
N ILE A 492 1.78 -1.81 -15.43
CA ILE A 492 2.53 -2.20 -14.21
C ILE A 492 4.05 -2.06 -14.37
N ARG A 493 4.55 -1.94 -15.60
CA ARG A 493 5.97 -1.73 -15.92
C ARG A 493 6.37 -0.27 -16.01
N GLU A 494 5.40 0.65 -16.04
CA GLU A 494 5.61 2.08 -16.11
C GLU A 494 5.98 2.64 -14.72
N ALA A 495 6.56 3.83 -14.66
CA ALA A 495 6.91 4.52 -13.40
C ALA A 495 5.67 4.78 -12.53
N VAL A 496 4.51 5.02 -13.16
CA VAL A 496 3.20 5.02 -12.54
C VAL A 496 2.42 3.85 -13.10
N PRO A 497 2.05 2.85 -12.28
CA PRO A 497 1.56 1.57 -12.75
C PRO A 497 0.09 1.59 -13.21
N PHE A 498 -0.47 2.76 -13.50
CA PHE A 498 -1.85 2.91 -13.97
C PHE A 498 -2.00 4.09 -14.93
N LYS A 499 -2.99 4.02 -15.79
CA LYS A 499 -3.48 5.12 -16.62
C LYS A 499 -4.74 5.70 -16.02
N THR A 500 -4.97 7.00 -16.21
CA THR A 500 -6.20 7.67 -15.77
C THR A 500 -6.83 8.44 -16.94
N GLY A 501 -8.15 8.54 -16.91
CA GLY A 501 -8.89 9.43 -17.80
C GLY A 501 -8.90 10.88 -17.28
N ASN A 502 -10.06 11.33 -16.79
CA ASN A 502 -10.19 12.63 -16.18
C ASN A 502 -9.87 12.55 -14.68
N TYR A 503 -9.37 13.66 -14.16
CA TYR A 503 -9.18 13.81 -12.72
C TYR A 503 -9.47 15.25 -12.30
N SER A 504 -9.91 15.41 -11.06
CA SER A 504 -9.98 16.70 -10.38
C SER A 504 -9.53 16.54 -8.93
N LEU A 505 -8.84 17.55 -8.44
CA LEU A 505 -8.36 17.62 -7.07
C LEU A 505 -8.56 19.03 -6.54
N THR A 506 -9.06 19.14 -5.32
CA THR A 506 -9.11 20.39 -4.58
C THR A 506 -8.56 20.15 -3.19
N THR A 507 -7.65 20.99 -2.74
CA THR A 507 -7.15 20.97 -1.36
C THR A 507 -7.04 22.39 -0.81
N ARG A 508 -7.21 22.50 0.50
CA ARG A 508 -6.93 23.72 1.26
C ARG A 508 -5.63 23.56 2.05
N ASP A 509 -5.05 24.68 2.48
CA ASP A 509 -3.84 24.69 3.30
C ASP A 509 -2.75 23.73 2.80
N PHE A 510 -2.52 23.75 1.49
CA PHE A 510 -1.41 23.01 0.89
C PHE A 510 -0.09 23.48 1.48
N ASN A 511 0.78 22.56 1.87
CA ASN A 511 2.11 22.88 2.36
C ASN A 511 3.13 21.84 1.89
N TYR A 512 4.28 22.34 1.42
CA TYR A 512 5.41 21.49 1.01
C TYR A 512 6.72 22.07 1.53
N LYS A 513 7.40 21.33 2.37
CA LYS A 513 8.66 21.73 2.97
C LYS A 513 9.84 21.10 2.22
N THR A 514 10.73 21.96 1.74
CA THR A 514 12.03 21.57 1.13
C THR A 514 13.18 21.93 2.06
N LYS A 515 14.42 21.67 1.64
CA LYS A 515 15.62 22.03 2.41
C LYS A 515 15.70 23.56 2.71
N PHE A 516 15.32 24.40 1.74
CA PHE A 516 15.48 25.84 1.84
C PHE A 516 14.16 26.62 1.83
N TYR A 517 13.07 26.00 1.42
CA TYR A 517 11.80 26.69 1.24
C TYR A 517 10.64 25.97 1.89
N ASN A 518 9.71 26.74 2.38
CA ASN A 518 8.35 26.29 2.70
C ASN A 518 7.41 26.86 1.62
N LEU A 519 6.79 25.97 0.86
CA LEU A 519 5.79 26.31 -0.15
C LEU A 519 4.41 26.07 0.46
N SER A 520 3.52 27.06 0.35
CA SER A 520 2.15 26.92 0.83
C SER A 520 1.17 27.56 -0.13
N ALA A 521 -0.08 27.12 -0.08
CA ALA A 521 -1.18 27.77 -0.80
C ALA A 521 -2.48 27.58 -0.01
N SER A 522 -3.33 28.59 0.03
CA SER A 522 -4.62 28.47 0.72
C SER A 522 -5.58 27.53 0.01
N ILE A 523 -5.59 27.54 -1.32
CA ILE A 523 -6.42 26.66 -2.15
C ILE A 523 -5.61 26.25 -3.37
N VAL A 524 -5.62 24.94 -3.66
CA VAL A 524 -5.13 24.38 -4.93
C VAL A 524 -6.27 23.60 -5.57
N LYS A 525 -6.62 23.96 -6.80
CA LYS A 525 -7.55 23.22 -7.66
C LYS A 525 -6.81 22.75 -8.90
N LEU A 526 -6.89 21.48 -9.18
CA LEU A 526 -6.22 20.85 -10.31
C LEU A 526 -7.21 19.93 -11.03
N ASN A 527 -7.27 20.03 -12.34
CA ASN A 527 -7.92 19.05 -13.19
C ASN A 527 -7.07 18.80 -14.44
N LYS A 528 -7.51 17.95 -15.33
CA LYS A 528 -6.78 17.56 -16.54
C LYS A 528 -6.38 18.75 -17.44
N ASN A 529 -7.13 19.86 -17.38
CA ASN A 529 -6.99 20.99 -18.30
C ASN A 529 -6.78 22.34 -17.59
N ALA A 530 -6.86 22.40 -16.25
CA ALA A 530 -6.73 23.63 -15.49
C ALA A 530 -6.03 23.44 -14.14
N ILE A 531 -5.23 24.43 -13.78
CA ILE A 531 -4.64 24.59 -12.45
C ILE A 531 -5.02 25.96 -11.93
N GLN A 532 -5.51 26.04 -10.70
CA GLN A 532 -5.77 27.29 -9.99
C GLN A 532 -5.12 27.19 -8.61
N VAL A 533 -4.32 28.17 -8.27
CA VAL A 533 -3.67 28.27 -6.96
C VAL A 533 -3.93 29.66 -6.40
N SER A 534 -4.45 29.71 -5.17
CA SER A 534 -4.71 30.96 -4.47
C SER A 534 -3.74 31.13 -3.31
N HIS A 535 -3.24 32.36 -3.13
CA HIS A 535 -2.32 32.75 -2.06
C HIS A 535 -1.11 31.82 -1.94
N PHE A 536 -0.45 31.59 -3.07
CA PHE A 536 0.79 30.82 -3.08
C PHE A 536 1.90 31.62 -2.40
N VAL A 537 2.63 30.97 -1.51
CA VAL A 537 3.81 31.53 -0.83
C VAL A 537 4.95 30.53 -0.92
N MET A 538 6.10 30.96 -1.37
CA MET A 538 7.39 30.26 -1.26
C MET A 538 8.31 31.08 -0.38
N LYS A 539 8.45 30.69 0.88
CA LYS A 539 9.23 31.45 1.88
C LYS A 539 10.49 30.67 2.29
N PRO A 540 11.65 31.35 2.41
CA PRO A 540 12.87 30.73 2.95
C PRO A 540 12.65 30.15 4.35
N THR A 541 13.19 28.95 4.61
CA THR A 541 13.18 28.31 5.94
C THR A 541 14.34 28.73 6.81
N VAL A 542 15.31 29.46 6.25
CA VAL A 542 16.53 29.92 6.90
C VAL A 542 16.72 31.42 6.65
N SER A 543 17.43 32.10 7.54
CA SER A 543 17.80 33.51 7.32
C SER A 543 18.83 33.65 6.20
N ARG A 544 18.95 34.86 5.61
CA ARG A 544 19.97 35.15 4.57
C ARG A 544 21.39 34.77 5.02
N ALA A 545 21.76 35.11 6.24
CA ALA A 545 23.06 34.79 6.83
C ALA A 545 23.29 33.26 6.99
N GLN A 546 22.26 32.52 7.38
CA GLN A 546 22.33 31.05 7.42
C GLN A 546 22.43 30.46 6.03
N TYR A 547 21.62 30.96 5.06
CA TYR A 547 21.65 30.50 3.68
C TYR A 547 23.05 30.62 3.06
N ILE A 548 23.68 31.81 3.21
CA ILE A 548 25.04 32.06 2.72
C ILE A 548 26.04 31.03 3.23
N ARG A 549 25.92 30.62 4.49
CA ARG A 549 26.82 29.60 5.09
C ARG A 549 26.52 28.17 4.62
N MET A 550 25.30 27.91 4.15
CA MET A 550 24.86 26.55 3.75
C MET A 550 25.10 26.25 2.27
N ILE A 551 25.34 27.26 1.43
CA ILE A 551 25.56 27.08 0.00
C ILE A 551 27.06 27.06 -0.33
N PRO A 552 27.53 26.09 -1.16
CA PRO A 552 28.95 26.00 -1.53
C PRO A 552 29.40 27.10 -2.50
N THR A 553 28.49 27.56 -3.35
CA THR A 553 28.69 28.60 -4.37
C THR A 553 27.52 29.57 -4.38
N GLU A 554 27.71 30.75 -4.98
CA GLU A 554 26.66 31.77 -5.10
C GLU A 554 25.38 31.20 -5.77
N LYS A 555 24.24 31.43 -5.12
CA LYS A 555 22.89 31.06 -5.62
C LYS A 555 21.84 32.04 -5.11
N ASP A 556 20.83 32.22 -5.94
CA ASP A 556 19.70 33.08 -5.56
C ASP A 556 18.85 32.45 -4.44
N LEU A 557 18.41 33.29 -3.52
CA LEU A 557 17.38 32.97 -2.52
C LEU A 557 16.10 33.69 -2.90
N TYR A 558 14.99 32.96 -3.01
CA TYR A 558 13.71 33.48 -3.47
C TYR A 558 12.74 33.59 -2.29
N ASP A 559 11.99 34.71 -2.22
CA ASP A 559 10.77 34.84 -1.41
C ASP A 559 9.67 35.31 -2.34
N LEU A 560 8.68 34.42 -2.57
CA LEU A 560 7.62 34.64 -3.54
C LEU A 560 6.26 34.59 -2.88
N LYS A 561 5.39 35.52 -3.23
CA LYS A 561 3.95 35.49 -2.94
C LYS A 561 3.20 35.72 -4.24
N ILE A 562 2.17 34.94 -4.51
CA ILE A 562 1.32 35.06 -5.68
C ILE A 562 -0.12 34.98 -5.21
N ASN A 563 -0.88 36.03 -5.40
CA ASN A 563 -2.26 36.05 -4.95
C ASN A 563 -3.09 35.01 -5.72
N GLN A 564 -2.94 34.98 -7.04
CA GLN A 564 -3.64 34.02 -7.89
C GLN A 564 -2.76 33.56 -9.06
N LEU A 565 -2.65 32.24 -9.22
CA LEU A 565 -2.04 31.57 -10.36
C LEU A 565 -3.11 30.75 -11.05
N ASN A 566 -3.29 30.96 -12.36
CA ASN A 566 -4.18 30.16 -13.19
C ASN A 566 -3.40 29.62 -14.39
N ALA A 567 -3.60 28.38 -14.73
CA ALA A 567 -3.07 27.78 -15.95
C ALA A 567 -4.14 26.94 -16.64
N ASN A 568 -4.24 27.03 -17.96
CA ASN A 568 -5.17 26.27 -18.79
C ASN A 568 -4.43 25.62 -19.95
N GLY A 569 -4.62 24.33 -20.18
CA GLY A 569 -3.93 23.62 -21.24
C GLY A 569 -4.11 22.12 -21.17
N LYS A 570 -3.16 21.41 -21.76
CA LYS A 570 -3.09 19.94 -21.71
C LYS A 570 -1.67 19.56 -21.27
N TRP A 571 -1.57 18.62 -20.36
CA TRP A 571 -0.29 18.13 -19.87
C TRP A 571 -0.35 16.67 -19.48
N ASP A 572 0.79 16.02 -19.59
CA ASP A 572 1.09 14.75 -18.95
C ASP A 572 2.51 14.84 -18.38
N LEU A 573 2.61 14.92 -17.06
CA LEU A 573 3.89 15.01 -16.34
C LEU A 573 4.27 13.70 -15.64
N VAL A 574 3.44 12.68 -15.82
CA VAL A 574 3.46 11.44 -15.04
C VAL A 574 3.89 10.25 -15.90
N SER A 575 3.34 10.10 -17.11
CA SER A 575 3.70 9.02 -18.02
C SER A 575 5.13 9.12 -18.57
N GLU A 576 5.60 8.10 -19.26
CA GLU A 576 6.89 8.14 -19.98
C GLU A 576 6.88 9.18 -21.12
N SER A 577 5.73 9.42 -21.74
CA SER A 577 5.52 10.41 -22.81
C SER A 577 5.16 11.79 -22.25
N LYS A 578 5.99 12.32 -21.37
CA LYS A 578 5.75 13.62 -20.71
C LYS A 578 5.64 14.75 -21.72
N PHE A 579 4.66 15.63 -21.53
CA PHE A 579 4.53 16.87 -22.29
C PHE A 579 3.79 17.95 -21.48
N LEU A 580 3.99 19.21 -21.88
CA LEU A 580 3.28 20.37 -21.37
C LEU A 580 2.86 21.26 -22.55
N ASN A 581 1.58 21.37 -22.84
CA ASN A 581 1.01 22.23 -23.88
C ASN A 581 -0.05 23.13 -23.25
N VAL A 582 0.36 24.29 -22.79
CA VAL A 582 -0.47 25.25 -22.05
C VAL A 582 -0.89 26.39 -22.97
N GLU A 583 -2.13 26.77 -22.95
CA GLU A 583 -2.65 27.92 -23.69
C GLU A 583 -2.37 29.22 -22.95
N ASN A 584 -2.69 29.27 -21.64
CA ASN A 584 -2.48 30.47 -20.85
C ASN A 584 -1.99 30.11 -19.44
N ILE A 585 -1.01 30.88 -18.96
CA ILE A 585 -0.61 30.96 -17.54
C ILE A 585 -0.77 32.42 -17.13
N THR A 586 -1.46 32.69 -16.04
CA THR A 586 -1.61 34.03 -15.48
C THR A 586 -1.23 34.02 -14.01
N LEU A 587 -0.36 34.97 -13.65
CA LEU A 587 0.10 35.25 -12.29
C LEU A 587 -0.35 36.67 -11.93
N ASN A 588 -1.25 36.79 -10.99
CA ASN A 588 -1.77 38.10 -10.55
C ASN A 588 -1.20 38.48 -9.18
N ASN A 589 -0.80 39.76 -9.07
CA ASN A 589 -0.28 40.35 -7.83
C ASN A 589 0.82 39.49 -7.20
N MET A 590 1.86 39.23 -7.99
CA MET A 590 3.04 38.51 -7.53
C MET A 590 3.99 39.49 -6.82
N GLU A 591 4.44 39.16 -5.63
CA GLU A 591 5.57 39.80 -4.95
C GLU A 591 6.75 38.82 -5.02
N ALA A 592 7.75 39.17 -5.76
CA ALA A 592 8.96 38.36 -5.93
C ALA A 592 10.18 39.13 -5.37
N GLN A 593 10.80 38.56 -4.35
CA GLN A 593 12.09 39.06 -3.81
C GLN A 593 13.17 38.04 -4.15
N ILE A 594 14.16 38.48 -4.86
CA ILE A 594 15.33 37.69 -5.28
C ILE A 594 16.56 38.27 -4.58
N PHE A 595 17.16 37.49 -3.69
CA PHE A 595 18.40 37.90 -3.01
C PHE A 595 19.56 37.03 -3.50
N ARG A 596 20.63 37.68 -3.95
CA ARG A 596 21.90 37.05 -4.32
C ARG A 596 23.02 37.58 -3.42
N SER A 597 23.81 36.65 -2.89
CA SER A 597 25.03 37.01 -2.18
C SER A 597 26.25 36.53 -2.97
N LYS A 598 27.21 37.44 -3.19
CA LYS A 598 28.53 37.14 -3.73
C LYS A 598 29.58 36.86 -2.67
N ILE A 599 29.16 36.64 -1.43
CA ILE A 599 30.04 36.21 -0.32
C ILE A 599 30.54 34.79 -0.49
N PRO A 600 29.69 33.79 -0.88
CA PRO A 600 30.15 32.46 -1.20
C PRO A 600 31.10 32.44 -2.42
N LYS A 601 31.73 31.29 -2.69
CA LYS A 601 32.60 31.17 -3.88
C LYS A 601 31.80 31.37 -5.16
N ASP A 602 32.41 31.98 -6.17
CA ASP A 602 31.83 32.13 -7.49
C ASP A 602 31.41 30.73 -8.03
N ASP A 603 30.26 30.69 -8.66
CA ASP A 603 29.84 29.51 -9.40
C ASP A 603 30.50 29.58 -10.82
N VAL A 604 31.57 28.84 -11.00
CA VAL A 604 32.36 28.77 -12.22
C VAL A 604 31.76 27.85 -13.30
N THR A 605 30.54 27.38 -13.11
CA THR A 605 29.83 26.59 -14.14
C THR A 605 29.29 27.50 -15.24
N GLU A 606 29.32 27.01 -16.48
CA GLU A 606 28.74 27.74 -17.61
C GLU A 606 27.26 28.05 -17.34
N LYS A 607 26.87 29.31 -17.53
CA LYS A 607 25.47 29.75 -17.37
C LYS A 607 24.83 29.77 -18.76
N PRO A 608 23.87 28.86 -19.04
CA PRO A 608 23.23 28.80 -20.34
C PRO A 608 22.36 30.04 -20.60
N MET A 609 22.22 30.42 -21.89
CA MET A 609 21.23 31.39 -22.32
C MET A 609 19.80 30.87 -22.11
N TYR A 610 18.79 31.74 -22.07
CA TYR A 610 17.40 31.32 -21.82
C TYR A 610 16.85 30.37 -22.89
N SER A 611 17.19 30.62 -24.18
CA SER A 611 16.94 29.71 -25.30
C SER A 611 17.53 28.30 -25.07
N GLN A 612 18.79 28.24 -24.62
CA GLN A 612 19.49 27.00 -24.31
C GLN A 612 18.86 26.29 -23.08
N LEU A 613 18.46 27.06 -22.05
CA LEU A 613 17.74 26.51 -20.90
C LEU A 613 16.44 25.83 -21.32
N LEU A 614 15.65 26.45 -22.18
CA LEU A 614 14.41 25.86 -22.72
C LEU A 614 14.69 24.60 -23.54
N ARG A 615 15.70 24.60 -24.41
CA ARG A 615 16.11 23.41 -25.17
C ARG A 615 16.57 22.25 -24.25
N SER A 616 17.14 22.57 -23.11
CA SER A 616 17.62 21.55 -22.14
C SER A 616 16.50 20.79 -21.46
N ILE A 617 15.27 21.27 -21.48
CA ILE A 617 14.08 20.57 -20.95
C ILE A 617 13.92 19.26 -21.70
N LYS A 618 13.82 18.14 -20.99
CA LYS A 618 13.85 16.79 -21.56
C LYS A 618 12.57 16.35 -22.27
N PHE A 619 11.48 17.09 -22.15
CA PHE A 619 10.17 16.77 -22.72
C PHE A 619 9.64 17.94 -23.56
N PRO A 620 8.69 17.72 -24.49
CA PRO A 620 8.02 18.77 -25.24
C PRO A 620 7.27 19.73 -24.29
N LEU A 621 7.65 21.01 -24.28
CA LEU A 621 7.02 22.08 -23.54
C LEU A 621 6.63 23.21 -24.50
N PHE A 622 5.40 23.66 -24.42
CA PHE A 622 4.91 24.86 -25.09
C PHE A 622 3.91 25.59 -24.19
N VAL A 623 4.09 26.88 -23.99
CA VAL A 623 3.14 27.79 -23.34
C VAL A 623 2.85 28.91 -24.34
N ARG A 624 1.60 29.00 -24.81
CA ARG A 624 1.19 30.00 -25.78
C ARG A 624 1.31 31.41 -25.21
N ASN A 625 0.82 31.61 -23.99
CA ASN A 625 0.79 32.91 -23.34
C ASN A 625 1.07 32.77 -21.84
N LEU A 626 2.04 33.50 -21.33
CA LEU A 626 2.35 33.64 -19.90
C LEU A 626 2.25 35.13 -19.55
N ASP A 627 1.30 35.44 -18.67
CA ASP A 627 1.05 36.79 -18.16
C ASP A 627 1.43 36.92 -16.70
N ILE A 628 2.22 37.88 -16.34
CA ILE A 628 2.40 38.37 -14.97
C ILE A 628 1.78 39.77 -14.94
N LYS A 629 0.87 40.01 -13.99
CA LYS A 629 0.06 41.23 -13.91
C LYS A 629 0.15 41.89 -12.55
N ASN A 630 0.27 43.22 -12.57
CA ASN A 630 0.24 44.07 -11.39
C ASN A 630 1.10 43.58 -10.22
N SER A 631 2.35 43.30 -10.50
CA SER A 631 3.27 42.59 -9.61
C SER A 631 4.41 43.51 -9.11
N LEU A 632 5.12 43.03 -8.13
CA LEU A 632 6.31 43.67 -7.58
C LEU A 632 7.51 42.71 -7.72
N LEU A 633 8.57 43.15 -8.40
CA LEU A 633 9.83 42.43 -8.45
C LEU A 633 10.91 43.22 -7.74
N VAL A 634 11.58 42.64 -6.78
CA VAL A 634 12.70 43.18 -6.03
C VAL A 634 13.91 42.30 -6.23
N TYR A 635 15.00 42.87 -6.70
CA TYR A 635 16.29 42.20 -6.78
C TYR A 635 17.28 42.82 -5.79
N GLU A 636 17.91 42.02 -4.97
CA GLU A 636 18.91 42.45 -4.01
C GLU A 636 20.20 41.66 -4.20
N GLU A 637 21.33 42.36 -4.20
CA GLU A 637 22.65 41.75 -4.33
C GLU A 637 23.61 42.33 -3.30
N ASP A 638 24.34 41.47 -2.58
CA ASP A 638 25.41 41.89 -1.70
C ASP A 638 26.78 41.29 -2.09
N THR A 639 27.85 41.94 -1.60
CA THR A 639 29.22 41.47 -1.75
C THR A 639 29.93 41.56 -0.39
N LYS A 640 31.15 41.02 -0.32
CA LYS A 640 32.01 41.15 0.88
C LYS A 640 32.34 42.61 1.26
N LYS A 641 32.19 43.53 0.31
CA LYS A 641 32.58 44.94 0.44
C LYS A 641 31.38 45.89 0.50
N SER A 642 30.18 45.40 0.30
CA SER A 642 28.97 46.22 0.35
C SER A 642 28.52 46.44 1.78
N ASP A 643 27.97 47.64 2.08
CA ASP A 643 27.33 47.94 3.35
C ASP A 643 25.85 47.59 3.29
N GLY A 644 25.56 46.31 3.09
CA GLY A 644 24.24 45.77 2.83
C GLY A 644 24.01 45.51 1.33
N PRO A 645 22.85 44.90 1.00
CA PRO A 645 22.55 44.59 -0.41
C PRO A 645 22.14 45.85 -1.19
N GLY A 646 22.68 45.98 -2.42
CA GLY A 646 22.11 46.89 -3.41
C GLY A 646 20.72 46.37 -3.83
N LYS A 647 19.76 47.29 -4.01
CA LYS A 647 18.34 46.95 -4.22
C LYS A 647 17.79 47.60 -5.48
N LEU A 648 17.30 46.79 -6.42
CA LEU A 648 16.49 47.18 -7.56
C LEU A 648 15.02 46.86 -7.33
N THR A 649 14.12 47.78 -7.66
CA THR A 649 12.69 47.60 -7.49
C THR A 649 11.96 47.89 -8.81
N PHE A 650 11.04 46.97 -9.18
CA PHE A 650 10.21 47.07 -10.36
C PHE A 650 8.75 46.92 -9.86
N ASP A 651 8.08 48.06 -9.65
CA ASP A 651 6.71 48.11 -9.17
C ASP A 651 5.72 48.18 -10.33
N HIS A 652 4.45 47.77 -10.09
CA HIS A 652 3.45 47.63 -11.15
C HIS A 652 3.96 46.79 -12.33
N PHE A 653 4.75 45.75 -12.00
CA PHE A 653 5.40 44.90 -12.98
C PHE A 653 4.39 44.06 -13.74
N ASN A 654 4.36 44.28 -15.07
CA ASN A 654 3.58 43.44 -15.98
C ASN A 654 4.54 42.85 -17.01
N MET A 655 4.39 41.54 -17.25
CA MET A 655 5.18 40.82 -18.26
C MET A 655 4.29 39.89 -19.07
N ASN A 656 4.37 39.98 -20.37
CA ASN A 656 3.74 39.02 -21.27
C ASN A 656 4.83 38.24 -22.04
N VAL A 657 4.79 36.92 -21.98
CA VAL A 657 5.68 36.03 -22.73
C VAL A 657 4.84 35.20 -23.67
N LYS A 658 5.08 35.26 -24.95
CA LYS A 658 4.38 34.41 -25.93
C LYS A 658 5.30 33.28 -26.41
N ASN A 659 4.67 32.14 -26.75
CA ASN A 659 5.29 31.00 -27.40
C ASN A 659 6.48 30.43 -26.62
N LEU A 660 6.45 30.41 -25.31
CA LEU A 660 7.50 29.80 -24.51
C LEU A 660 7.62 28.31 -24.86
N ASN A 661 8.72 27.91 -25.52
CA ASN A 661 8.86 26.64 -26.21
C ASN A 661 10.20 25.97 -25.90
N SER A 662 10.17 24.66 -25.63
CA SER A 662 11.41 23.86 -25.51
C SER A 662 12.07 23.51 -26.86
N GLY A 663 11.46 23.89 -27.99
CA GLY A 663 11.90 23.47 -29.31
C GLY A 663 11.58 22.01 -29.67
N LYS A 664 10.91 21.25 -28.79
CA LYS A 664 10.62 19.81 -28.98
C LYS A 664 9.19 19.51 -29.40
N MET A 665 8.30 20.50 -29.42
CA MET A 665 6.92 20.33 -29.85
C MET A 665 6.75 20.73 -31.31
N LYS A 666 6.56 19.76 -32.19
CA LYS A 666 6.39 19.97 -33.63
C LYS A 666 5.22 20.92 -33.92
N GLY A 667 5.39 21.81 -34.94
CA GLY A 667 4.36 22.73 -35.42
C GLY A 667 4.08 23.92 -34.51
N LYS A 668 4.85 24.14 -33.44
CA LYS A 668 4.73 25.31 -32.56
C LYS A 668 5.79 26.37 -32.89
N PRO A 669 5.43 27.67 -32.78
CA PRO A 669 6.40 28.77 -32.96
C PRO A 669 7.57 28.66 -32.00
N THR A 670 8.78 28.98 -32.46
CA THR A 670 10.02 28.92 -31.66
C THR A 670 10.54 30.29 -31.25
N LEU A 671 10.09 31.35 -31.91
CA LEU A 671 10.34 32.73 -31.50
C LEU A 671 9.51 33.05 -30.23
N VAL A 672 10.19 33.49 -29.19
CA VAL A 672 9.64 33.85 -27.88
C VAL A 672 9.72 35.38 -27.69
N PRO A 673 8.70 36.15 -28.05
CA PRO A 673 8.64 37.56 -27.74
C PRO A 673 8.18 37.77 -26.28
N ILE A 674 8.78 38.72 -25.61
CA ILE A 674 8.56 39.12 -24.23
C ILE A 674 8.37 40.63 -24.19
N SER A 675 7.29 41.12 -23.61
CA SER A 675 7.05 42.52 -23.33
C SER A 675 6.93 42.76 -21.82
N ILE A 676 7.59 43.76 -21.32
CA ILE A 676 7.62 44.13 -19.90
C ILE A 676 7.26 45.61 -19.77
N THR A 677 6.37 45.93 -18.83
CA THR A 677 6.08 47.30 -18.39
C THR A 677 6.12 47.35 -16.89
N CYS A 678 6.73 48.40 -16.32
CA CYS A 678 6.78 48.59 -14.87
C CYS A 678 7.08 50.04 -14.49
N ARG A 679 7.06 50.31 -13.19
CA ARG A 679 7.65 51.53 -12.60
C ARG A 679 9.02 51.16 -11.99
N PHE A 680 10.09 51.51 -12.72
CA PHE A 680 11.44 51.28 -12.26
C PHE A 680 11.78 52.14 -11.05
N MET A 681 12.33 51.52 -10.00
CA MET A 681 12.68 52.14 -8.71
C MET A 681 11.51 52.87 -8.04
N ASN A 682 10.25 52.38 -8.24
CA ASN A 682 9.00 52.97 -7.76
C ASN A 682 8.79 54.43 -8.26
N ALA A 683 9.45 54.82 -9.33
CA ALA A 683 9.44 56.20 -9.81
C ALA A 683 9.04 56.29 -11.27
N SER A 684 9.74 55.65 -12.15
CA SER A 684 9.84 55.97 -13.56
C SER A 684 9.21 54.87 -14.43
N PRO A 685 8.42 55.22 -15.46
CA PRO A 685 7.87 54.21 -16.36
C PRO A 685 9.04 53.59 -17.16
N MET A 686 9.01 52.27 -17.26
CA MET A 686 9.95 51.44 -18.00
C MET A 686 9.22 50.49 -18.90
N ASN A 687 9.63 50.42 -20.17
CA ASN A 687 9.14 49.48 -21.15
C ASN A 687 10.31 48.66 -21.71
N VAL A 688 10.15 47.36 -21.85
CA VAL A 688 11.16 46.45 -22.44
C VAL A 688 10.50 45.52 -23.42
N GLN A 689 11.07 45.38 -24.60
CA GLN A 689 10.79 44.36 -25.60
C GLN A 689 11.97 43.44 -25.70
N TRP A 690 11.79 42.17 -25.46
CA TRP A 690 12.85 41.18 -25.53
C TRP A 690 12.38 39.98 -26.35
N SER A 691 13.22 39.41 -27.16
CA SER A 691 12.91 38.21 -27.94
C SER A 691 14.12 37.33 -28.14
N PHE A 692 13.90 36.06 -28.25
CA PHE A 692 14.89 35.07 -28.66
C PHE A 692 14.19 33.89 -29.38
N ASP A 693 14.96 33.17 -30.19
CA ASP A 693 14.48 31.97 -30.88
C ASP A 693 15.05 30.70 -30.23
N THR A 694 14.20 29.83 -29.72
CA THR A 694 14.62 28.56 -29.11
C THR A 694 15.22 27.56 -30.10
N TYR A 695 14.95 27.72 -31.39
CA TYR A 695 15.55 26.87 -32.44
C TYR A 695 16.95 27.34 -32.87
N ASN A 696 17.29 28.61 -32.61
CA ASN A 696 18.58 29.14 -32.96
C ASN A 696 19.70 28.67 -32.03
N MET A 697 20.63 27.88 -32.54
CA MET A 697 21.73 27.29 -31.78
C MET A 697 22.84 28.30 -31.40
N ASN A 698 22.83 29.51 -31.98
CA ASN A 698 23.71 30.62 -31.58
C ASN A 698 23.08 31.47 -30.46
N ASP A 699 21.89 31.11 -30.01
CA ASP A 699 21.18 31.80 -28.93
C ASP A 699 21.00 33.31 -29.20
N VAL A 700 20.66 33.65 -30.44
CA VAL A 700 20.43 35.03 -30.86
C VAL A 700 19.22 35.61 -30.13
N PHE A 701 19.37 36.83 -29.64
CA PHE A 701 18.33 37.58 -28.97
C PHE A 701 18.35 39.06 -29.43
N ALA A 702 17.22 39.73 -29.24
CA ALA A 702 17.10 41.17 -29.34
C ALA A 702 16.42 41.69 -28.07
N ILE A 703 16.92 42.78 -27.50
CA ILE A 703 16.35 43.43 -26.32
C ILE A 703 16.43 44.95 -26.48
N SER A 704 15.27 45.60 -26.45
CA SER A 704 15.18 47.05 -26.51
C SER A 704 14.26 47.56 -25.41
N GLY A 705 14.44 48.79 -25.02
CA GLY A 705 13.58 49.41 -24.02
C GLY A 705 13.91 50.86 -23.72
N ASN A 706 13.03 51.44 -22.93
CA ASN A 706 13.23 52.83 -22.48
C ASN A 706 12.79 52.96 -21.00
N ILE A 707 13.46 53.90 -20.33
CA ILE A 707 13.09 54.44 -19.01
C ILE A 707 12.96 55.94 -19.16
N ALA A 708 11.81 56.49 -18.77
CA ALA A 708 11.54 57.91 -18.87
C ALA A 708 11.47 58.55 -17.47
N ASP A 709 11.83 59.84 -17.40
CA ASP A 709 11.73 60.68 -16.21
C ASP A 709 12.29 60.05 -14.92
N LEU A 710 13.55 59.56 -14.97
CA LEU A 710 14.16 58.88 -13.83
C LEU A 710 14.98 59.85 -12.98
N PRO A 711 14.55 60.25 -11.80
CA PRO A 711 15.40 60.95 -10.84
C PRO A 711 16.59 60.08 -10.50
N ALA A 712 17.83 60.53 -10.83
CA ALA A 712 19.02 59.70 -10.66
C ALA A 712 19.24 59.23 -9.22
N SER A 713 18.77 59.99 -8.23
CA SER A 713 18.80 59.61 -6.82
C SER A 713 17.97 58.33 -6.50
N ARG A 714 17.03 57.98 -7.35
CA ARG A 714 16.25 56.74 -7.18
C ARG A 714 17.04 55.45 -7.38
N ILE A 715 18.20 55.56 -8.15
CA ILE A 715 19.08 54.41 -8.37
C ILE A 715 20.02 54.20 -7.16
N ASN A 716 20.19 55.18 -6.28
CA ASN A 716 21.14 55.13 -5.17
C ASN A 716 20.98 53.88 -4.26
N PRO A 717 19.76 53.38 -3.96
CA PRO A 717 19.59 52.13 -3.19
C PRO A 717 20.30 50.90 -3.78
N PHE A 718 20.63 50.93 -5.08
CA PHE A 718 21.41 49.88 -5.72
C PHE A 718 22.90 50.23 -5.84
N ILE A 719 23.20 51.44 -6.34
CA ILE A 719 24.59 51.83 -6.66
C ILE A 719 25.40 52.21 -5.42
N GLU A 720 24.78 52.79 -4.40
CA GLU A 720 25.49 53.24 -3.20
C GLU A 720 26.09 52.07 -2.40
N PRO A 721 25.29 51.05 -1.95
CA PRO A 721 25.87 49.92 -1.24
C PRO A 721 26.87 49.12 -2.07
N TYR A 722 26.59 48.98 -3.38
CA TYR A 722 27.30 48.08 -4.30
C TYR A 722 28.53 48.70 -4.92
N LEU A 723 28.43 49.97 -5.41
CA LEU A 723 29.46 50.68 -6.14
C LEU A 723 30.13 51.80 -5.34
N LYS A 724 29.58 52.18 -4.17
CA LYS A 724 30.06 53.32 -3.38
C LYS A 724 29.97 54.66 -4.12
N ILE A 725 28.93 54.83 -4.93
CA ILE A 725 28.65 56.07 -5.66
C ILE A 725 27.22 56.54 -5.39
N GLN A 726 26.99 57.82 -5.45
CA GLN A 726 25.67 58.46 -5.44
C GLN A 726 25.45 59.23 -6.73
N ALA A 727 24.23 59.22 -7.23
CA ALA A 727 23.79 59.99 -8.39
C ALA A 727 22.68 60.96 -7.97
N THR A 728 22.70 62.17 -8.51
CA THR A 728 21.64 63.19 -8.41
C THR A 728 21.38 63.80 -9.76
N GLY A 729 20.27 64.48 -9.98
CA GLY A 729 19.85 65.04 -11.27
C GLY A 729 18.72 64.23 -11.86
N LEU A 730 18.42 64.46 -13.14
CA LEU A 730 17.33 63.80 -13.87
C LEU A 730 17.87 63.08 -15.10
N ILE A 731 17.44 61.87 -15.32
CA ILE A 731 17.57 61.12 -16.57
C ILE A 731 16.21 61.19 -17.23
N SER A 732 16.04 62.10 -18.21
CA SER A 732 14.76 62.34 -18.88
C SER A 732 14.38 61.16 -19.77
N ASP A 733 15.38 60.56 -20.45
CA ASP A 733 15.24 59.34 -21.24
C ASP A 733 16.50 58.47 -21.17
N LEU A 734 16.34 57.19 -20.99
CA LEU A 734 17.33 56.18 -21.23
C LEU A 734 16.75 55.15 -22.20
N ILE A 735 17.26 55.09 -23.41
CA ILE A 735 16.79 54.18 -24.46
C ILE A 735 17.95 53.27 -24.88
N PHE A 736 17.68 51.97 -24.97
CA PHE A 736 18.64 51.00 -25.45
C PHE A 736 18.02 50.11 -26.52
N ASP A 737 18.81 49.70 -27.50
CA ASP A 737 18.47 48.72 -28.52
C ASP A 737 19.66 47.81 -28.77
N PHE A 738 19.58 46.57 -28.26
CA PHE A 738 20.66 45.62 -28.31
C PHE A 738 20.28 44.35 -29.05
N LYS A 739 21.21 43.83 -29.83
CA LYS A 739 21.18 42.49 -30.42
C LYS A 739 22.36 41.69 -29.90
N GLY A 740 22.19 40.45 -29.63
CA GLY A 740 23.26 39.62 -29.09
C GLY A 740 23.11 38.13 -29.36
N SER A 741 24.08 37.39 -28.90
CA SER A 741 24.10 35.93 -29.01
C SER A 741 24.87 35.32 -27.84
N LYS A 742 25.16 34.01 -27.93
CA LYS A 742 26.06 33.35 -26.98
C LYS A 742 27.50 33.89 -26.97
N GLN A 743 27.92 34.75 -27.92
CA GLN A 743 29.23 35.37 -27.95
C GLN A 743 29.27 36.72 -27.24
N GLY A 744 28.31 37.58 -27.48
CA GLY A 744 28.32 38.94 -26.95
C GLY A 744 27.07 39.74 -27.29
N ILE A 745 27.13 41.04 -27.08
CA ILE A 745 26.05 42.00 -27.31
C ILE A 745 26.57 43.26 -28.00
N ASN A 746 25.82 43.77 -28.97
CA ASN A 746 26.06 45.02 -29.67
C ASN A 746 24.75 45.78 -29.80
N GLY A 747 24.82 47.08 -30.05
CA GLY A 747 23.64 47.93 -30.30
C GLY A 747 23.88 49.37 -29.99
N THR A 748 22.86 50.06 -29.58
CA THR A 748 22.92 51.49 -29.29
C THR A 748 22.33 51.81 -27.90
N LEU A 749 22.86 52.87 -27.28
CA LEU A 749 22.28 53.45 -26.08
C LEU A 749 22.21 54.97 -26.26
N LYS A 750 21.03 55.53 -25.95
CA LYS A 750 20.78 56.97 -25.87
C LYS A 750 20.36 57.34 -24.47
N MET A 751 20.99 58.38 -23.88
CA MET A 751 20.61 58.91 -22.59
C MET A 751 20.50 60.42 -22.64
N VAL A 752 19.30 60.91 -22.32
CA VAL A 752 19.05 62.34 -22.13
C VAL A 752 19.05 62.61 -20.64
N HIS A 753 19.88 63.57 -20.19
CA HIS A 753 19.99 63.85 -18.75
C HIS A 753 20.24 65.34 -18.49
N GLU A 754 19.84 65.78 -17.34
CA GLU A 754 19.92 67.18 -16.88
C GLU A 754 20.45 67.20 -15.44
N ASN A 755 21.40 68.11 -15.16
CA ASN A 755 21.99 68.32 -13.84
C ASN A 755 22.50 67.02 -13.19
N LEU A 756 22.96 66.08 -14.00
CA LEU A 756 23.45 64.81 -13.53
C LEU A 756 24.81 64.95 -12.81
N LYS A 757 24.90 64.58 -11.56
CA LYS A 757 26.12 64.57 -10.79
C LYS A 757 26.34 63.19 -10.18
N ILE A 758 27.58 62.71 -10.26
CA ILE A 758 28.00 61.42 -9.68
C ILE A 758 29.07 61.68 -8.63
N ALA A 759 28.87 61.25 -7.42
CA ALA A 759 29.77 61.38 -6.29
C ALA A 759 30.30 60.00 -5.87
N ILE A 760 31.61 59.91 -5.64
CA ILE A 760 32.25 58.67 -5.07
C ILE A 760 32.30 58.83 -3.55
N LEU A 761 31.80 57.84 -2.84
CA LEU A 761 31.83 57.74 -1.37
C LEU A 761 33.17 57.14 -0.94
N LYS A 762 34.04 57.88 -0.22
CA LYS A 762 35.28 57.36 0.34
C LYS A 762 34.96 56.77 1.70
N GLN A 763 35.39 55.52 1.96
CA GLN A 763 35.39 54.90 3.28
C GLN A 763 36.62 55.43 4.04
N THR A 764 36.42 56.24 5.08
CA THR A 764 37.46 56.50 6.09
C THR A 764 37.37 55.38 7.15
N GLY A 765 38.54 54.75 7.43
CA GLY A 765 38.63 53.50 8.25
C GLY A 765 38.35 53.63 9.73
N GLU A 766 37.58 54.63 10.21
CA GLU A 766 37.10 54.77 11.55
C GLU A 766 35.61 54.36 11.67
N LYS A 767 35.32 53.57 12.67
CA LYS A 767 34.04 52.88 12.83
C LYS A 767 32.77 53.73 12.98
N ASP A 768 32.87 55.06 13.12
CA ASP A 768 31.71 55.87 13.55
C ASP A 768 31.52 57.24 12.89
N LYS A 769 32.14 57.56 11.82
CA LYS A 769 31.83 58.82 11.06
C LYS A 769 31.93 58.58 9.55
N ILE A 770 30.81 58.48 8.91
CA ILE A 770 30.70 58.65 7.44
C ILE A 770 30.95 60.16 7.16
N LEU A 771 32.18 60.56 7.12
CA LEU A 771 32.60 61.80 6.49
C LEU A 771 32.94 61.46 5.03
N SER A 772 31.92 61.50 4.20
CA SER A 772 32.05 61.40 2.76
C SER A 772 32.80 62.62 2.22
N ALA A 773 34.09 62.51 2.00
CA ALA A 773 34.72 63.41 1.09
C ALA A 773 34.22 63.07 -0.31
N VAL A 774 33.30 63.85 -0.80
CA VAL A 774 32.69 63.69 -2.14
C VAL A 774 33.75 64.14 -3.16
N ALA A 775 34.36 63.19 -3.87
CA ALA A 775 35.17 63.53 -5.05
C ALA A 775 34.19 63.61 -6.23
N ASN A 776 33.86 64.82 -6.67
CA ASN A 776 33.08 65.02 -7.89
C ASN A 776 33.84 64.43 -9.10
N ILE A 777 33.30 63.44 -9.77
CA ILE A 777 33.75 62.97 -11.04
C ILE A 777 33.21 63.94 -12.09
N PHE A 778 34.07 64.47 -12.93
CA PHE A 778 33.67 65.26 -14.09
C PHE A 778 32.94 64.37 -15.10
N VAL A 779 31.64 64.25 -14.95
CA VAL A 779 30.73 63.69 -15.97
C VAL A 779 30.03 64.87 -16.69
N ARG A 780 29.59 64.64 -17.88
CA ARG A 780 28.71 65.59 -18.59
C ARG A 780 27.43 65.71 -17.71
N THR A 781 27.19 66.94 -17.22
CA THR A 781 26.05 67.22 -16.37
C THR A 781 24.74 67.26 -17.15
N ASP A 782 24.83 67.62 -18.45
CA ASP A 782 23.67 67.75 -19.34
C ASP A 782 23.97 67.13 -20.70
N SER A 783 22.99 66.54 -21.35
CA SER A 783 23.08 65.93 -22.67
C SER A 783 23.19 66.98 -23.79
N GLY A 784 22.94 68.26 -23.50
CA GLY A 784 22.80 69.31 -24.51
C GLY A 784 21.44 69.24 -25.23
N ILE A 785 21.34 70.14 -26.28
CA ILE A 785 20.08 70.29 -27.02
C ILE A 785 19.76 69.04 -27.89
N TYR A 786 20.79 68.32 -28.33
CA TYR A 786 20.69 67.12 -29.18
C TYR A 786 21.45 65.93 -28.53
N PRO A 787 20.83 65.13 -27.67
CA PRO A 787 21.50 63.96 -27.09
C PRO A 787 21.85 62.95 -28.17
N GLU A 788 23.14 62.61 -28.30
CA GLU A 788 23.62 61.61 -29.26
C GLU A 788 23.36 60.15 -28.72
N SER A 789 22.94 59.28 -29.62
CA SER A 789 23.03 57.86 -29.40
C SER A 789 24.50 57.40 -29.49
N VAL A 790 24.90 56.51 -28.61
CA VAL A 790 26.24 55.92 -28.63
C VAL A 790 26.18 54.45 -29.04
N ASP A 791 27.14 54.05 -29.89
CA ASP A 791 27.24 52.65 -30.27
C ASP A 791 27.86 51.81 -29.12
N VAL A 792 27.25 50.69 -28.85
CA VAL A 792 27.74 49.66 -27.93
C VAL A 792 28.25 48.49 -28.78
N GLU A 793 29.57 48.28 -28.79
CA GLU A 793 30.23 47.31 -29.65
C GLU A 793 31.29 46.52 -28.90
N GLY A 794 31.55 45.28 -29.32
CA GLY A 794 32.62 44.45 -28.79
C GLY A 794 32.43 44.07 -27.32
N VAL A 795 31.20 43.93 -26.87
CA VAL A 795 30.91 43.47 -25.49
C VAL A 795 30.83 41.95 -25.47
N ASP A 796 31.94 41.33 -25.11
CA ASP A 796 32.02 39.86 -25.04
C ASP A 796 31.31 39.31 -23.83
N ARG A 797 30.69 38.15 -24.05
CA ARG A 797 30.01 37.40 -22.98
C ARG A 797 31.04 36.66 -22.14
N ASP A 798 30.94 36.83 -20.82
CA ASP A 798 31.49 35.87 -19.85
C ASP A 798 30.52 34.68 -19.71
N LYS A 799 30.92 33.50 -20.20
CA LYS A 799 30.06 32.28 -20.16
C LYS A 799 29.75 31.81 -18.75
N MET A 800 30.53 32.18 -17.76
CA MET A 800 30.33 31.81 -16.34
C MET A 800 29.39 32.79 -15.65
N LYS A 801 28.93 33.85 -16.31
CA LYS A 801 27.97 34.82 -15.77
C LYS A 801 26.64 34.74 -16.51
N SER A 802 25.57 35.25 -15.86
CA SER A 802 24.21 35.20 -16.40
C SER A 802 24.01 36.11 -17.61
N PHE A 803 22.87 35.92 -18.31
CA PHE A 803 22.41 36.85 -19.35
C PHE A 803 22.34 38.31 -18.86
N PHE A 804 21.85 38.54 -17.65
CA PHE A 804 21.76 39.89 -17.10
C PHE A 804 23.10 40.54 -16.85
N ASN A 805 24.18 39.79 -16.63
CA ASN A 805 25.53 40.35 -16.58
C ASN A 805 25.99 40.84 -17.97
N LEU A 806 25.68 40.08 -19.03
CA LEU A 806 25.96 40.51 -20.40
C LEU A 806 25.16 41.77 -20.75
N PHE A 807 23.88 41.79 -20.47
CA PHE A 807 23.02 42.96 -20.69
C PHE A 807 23.53 44.19 -19.92
N TRP A 808 23.86 44.02 -18.62
CA TRP A 808 24.41 45.09 -17.79
C TRP A 808 25.72 45.64 -18.38
N LYS A 809 26.64 44.79 -18.87
CA LYS A 809 27.87 45.25 -19.53
C LYS A 809 27.60 46.10 -20.77
N GLY A 810 26.57 45.76 -21.56
CA GLY A 810 26.10 46.59 -22.66
C GLY A 810 25.64 47.98 -22.21
N ILE A 811 24.76 48.02 -21.19
CA ILE A 811 24.30 49.29 -20.57
C ILE A 811 25.51 50.07 -20.00
N GLU A 812 26.38 49.43 -19.25
CA GLU A 812 27.58 50.05 -18.64
C GLU A 812 28.48 50.70 -19.67
N GLN A 813 28.75 50.01 -20.77
CA GLN A 813 29.60 50.56 -21.86
C GLN A 813 28.93 51.79 -22.49
N GLY A 814 27.62 51.72 -22.77
CA GLY A 814 26.87 52.84 -23.32
C GLY A 814 26.85 54.04 -22.37
N LEU A 815 26.58 53.81 -21.08
CA LEU A 815 26.62 54.87 -20.06
C LEU A 815 28.01 55.52 -19.96
N LYS A 816 29.09 54.71 -19.96
CA LYS A 816 30.46 55.26 -19.95
C LYS A 816 30.73 56.16 -21.14
N LYS A 817 30.37 55.73 -22.36
CA LYS A 817 30.56 56.56 -23.58
C LYS A 817 29.73 57.83 -23.54
N THR A 818 28.55 57.83 -22.99
CA THR A 818 27.68 59.02 -22.87
C THR A 818 28.21 60.02 -21.82
N LEU A 819 28.64 59.49 -20.66
CA LEU A 819 28.98 60.36 -19.50
C LEU A 819 30.40 60.93 -19.53
N ILE A 820 31.36 60.23 -20.14
CA ILE A 820 32.78 60.65 -20.11
C ILE A 820 33.11 61.70 -21.25
N GLY A 821 32.37 61.72 -22.32
CA GLY A 821 32.54 62.73 -23.40
C GLY A 821 33.93 62.80 -24.00
N LYS A 822 34.23 63.94 -24.80
CA LYS A 822 35.50 64.13 -25.50
C LYS A 822 36.73 64.42 -24.61
N ASN A 823 36.57 64.61 -23.29
CA ASN A 823 37.66 64.79 -22.32
C ASN A 823 38.12 63.50 -21.65
N ALA A 824 37.87 62.41 -22.26
CA ALA A 824 38.08 61.02 -21.73
C ALA A 824 39.56 60.71 -21.26
N PRO A 825 40.66 61.19 -21.88
CA PRO A 825 41.99 60.77 -21.46
C PRO A 825 42.35 61.16 -20.03
N LYS A 826 42.02 62.41 -19.63
CA LYS A 826 42.33 62.89 -18.25
C LYS A 826 41.45 62.27 -17.15
N THR A 827 40.23 62.03 -17.49
CA THR A 827 39.27 61.38 -16.53
C THR A 827 39.50 59.86 -16.41
N GLU A 828 39.89 59.19 -17.50
CA GLU A 828 40.27 57.82 -17.52
C GLU A 828 41.59 57.55 -16.78
N GLU A 829 42.56 58.47 -16.86
CA GLU A 829 43.82 58.44 -16.12
C GLU A 829 43.60 58.71 -14.61
N SER A 830 42.70 59.64 -14.25
CA SER A 830 42.30 59.89 -12.86
C SER A 830 41.53 58.69 -12.30
N ILE A 831 40.63 58.04 -13.06
CA ILE A 831 39.92 56.87 -12.68
C ILE A 831 40.86 55.65 -12.60
N LYS A 832 41.78 55.47 -13.58
CA LYS A 832 42.79 54.39 -13.51
C LYS A 832 43.77 54.62 -12.37
N ASN A 833 44.14 55.79 -12.02
CA ASN A 833 45.00 56.10 -10.88
C ASN A 833 44.30 55.87 -9.57
N THR A 834 43.00 56.20 -9.47
CA THR A 834 42.18 55.89 -8.28
C THR A 834 41.87 54.40 -8.18
N VAL A 835 41.64 53.70 -9.31
CA VAL A 835 41.45 52.24 -9.35
C VAL A 835 42.79 51.53 -9.23
N GLY A 836 43.91 52.14 -9.74
CA GLY A 836 45.25 51.58 -9.61
C GLY A 836 45.76 51.61 -8.19
N THR A 837 45.56 52.71 -7.44
CA THR A 837 45.86 52.79 -6.00
C THR A 837 44.96 51.84 -5.18
N THR A 838 43.75 51.60 -5.60
CA THR A 838 42.87 50.60 -4.97
C THR A 838 43.28 49.16 -5.30
N LYS A 839 43.88 48.96 -6.49
CA LYS A 839 44.40 47.64 -6.92
C LYS A 839 45.72 47.28 -6.23
N SER A 840 46.65 48.26 -6.06
CA SER A 840 47.89 48.06 -5.33
C SER A 840 47.65 47.88 -3.83
N ALA A 841 46.71 48.59 -3.24
CA ALA A 841 46.28 48.34 -1.87
C ALA A 841 45.56 46.95 -1.68
N LEU A 842 44.90 46.48 -2.74
CA LEU A 842 44.31 45.11 -2.78
C LEU A 842 45.35 44.00 -2.92
N GLU A 843 46.47 44.25 -3.66
CA GLU A 843 47.55 43.30 -3.80
C GLU A 843 48.39 43.26 -2.51
N GLN A 844 48.65 44.37 -1.86
CA GLN A 844 49.28 44.40 -0.55
C GLN A 844 48.45 43.67 0.51
N ASN A 845 47.19 43.92 0.61
CA ASN A 845 46.30 43.17 1.50
C ASN A 845 46.18 41.67 1.17
N LYS A 846 46.33 41.28 -0.11
CA LYS A 846 46.40 39.85 -0.50
C LYS A 846 47.71 39.21 -0.03
N VAL A 847 48.83 39.92 -0.07
CA VAL A 847 50.12 39.45 0.42
C VAL A 847 50.11 39.31 1.94
N GLU A 848 49.56 40.30 2.70
CA GLU A 848 49.41 40.23 4.13
C GLU A 848 48.43 39.12 4.56
N LEU A 849 47.31 38.91 3.85
CA LEU A 849 46.37 37.83 4.11
C LEU A 849 46.98 36.45 3.83
N GLN A 850 47.87 36.36 2.82
CA GLN A 850 48.61 35.12 2.55
C GLN A 850 49.69 34.84 3.59
N GLN A 851 50.38 35.87 4.08
CA GLN A 851 51.33 35.75 5.19
C GLN A 851 50.65 35.35 6.47
N THR A 852 49.54 35.99 6.83
CA THR A 852 48.73 35.63 8.03
C THR A 852 48.15 34.21 7.92
N LYS A 853 47.75 33.80 6.74
CA LYS A 853 47.24 32.43 6.48
C LYS A 853 48.35 31.39 6.58
N ASN A 854 49.56 31.69 6.21
CA ASN A 854 50.73 30.82 6.35
C ASN A 854 51.16 30.73 7.84
N GLU A 855 51.13 31.83 8.58
CA GLU A 855 51.41 31.87 10.01
C GLU A 855 50.36 31.06 10.85
N VAL A 856 49.09 31.21 10.49
CA VAL A 856 48.02 30.41 11.12
C VAL A 856 48.17 28.91 10.79
N ARG A 857 48.59 28.58 9.56
CA ARG A 857 48.84 27.20 9.14
C ARG A 857 50.03 26.58 9.87
N GLN A 858 51.11 27.32 10.05
CA GLN A 858 52.27 26.89 10.86
C GLN A 858 51.89 26.71 12.33
N LYS A 859 51.11 27.61 12.92
CA LYS A 859 50.62 27.48 14.32
C LYS A 859 49.68 26.27 14.48
N VAL A 860 48.84 25.98 13.47
CA VAL A 860 47.97 24.80 13.50
C VAL A 860 48.75 23.49 13.36
N GLU A 861 49.82 23.47 12.52
CA GLU A 861 50.70 22.31 12.39
C GLU A 861 51.47 22.07 13.70
N THR A 862 52.05 23.11 14.30
CA THR A 862 52.75 23.02 15.58
C THR A 862 51.83 22.54 16.74
N VAL A 863 50.56 22.92 16.72
CA VAL A 863 49.56 22.42 17.69
C VAL A 863 49.17 20.98 17.39
N LYS A 864 49.10 20.55 16.12
CA LYS A 864 48.88 19.16 15.76
C LYS A 864 50.05 18.24 16.19
N GLU A 865 51.29 18.67 15.99
CA GLU A 865 52.44 17.95 16.44
C GLU A 865 52.48 17.81 17.97
N LYS A 866 52.23 18.88 18.73
CA LYS A 866 52.10 18.82 20.19
C LYS A 866 50.95 17.95 20.68
N VAL A 867 49.84 17.86 19.94
CA VAL A 867 48.73 16.95 20.27
C VAL A 867 49.06 15.49 19.93
N MET A 868 49.80 15.24 18.85
CA MET A 868 50.29 13.89 18.53
C MET A 868 51.34 13.40 19.56
N GLU A 869 52.29 14.22 19.94
CA GLU A 869 53.30 13.92 20.97
C GLU A 869 52.64 13.66 22.33
N LYS A 870 51.58 14.39 22.68
CA LYS A 870 50.76 14.11 23.88
C LYS A 870 50.00 12.79 23.78
N LYS A 871 49.51 12.41 22.59
CA LYS A 871 48.80 11.14 22.36
C LYS A 871 49.76 9.92 22.41
N GLU A 872 51.00 10.07 21.94
CA GLU A 872 52.01 9.02 22.10
C GLU A 872 52.44 8.83 23.56
N LYS A 873 52.70 9.91 24.29
CA LYS A 873 53.01 9.84 25.75
C LYS A 873 51.87 9.29 26.61
N VAL A 874 50.60 9.37 26.14
CA VAL A 874 49.43 8.75 26.79
C VAL A 874 49.28 7.29 26.41
N LYS A 875 49.74 6.84 25.23
CA LYS A 875 49.81 5.43 24.84
C LYS A 875 50.89 4.65 25.62
N GLU A 876 52.02 5.29 25.91
CA GLU A 876 53.09 4.67 26.68
C GLU A 876 52.77 4.51 28.18
N LYS A 877 51.79 5.28 28.72
CA LYS A 877 51.40 5.22 30.15
C LYS A 877 50.23 4.30 30.46
N GLY A 878 49.80 3.46 29.54
CA GLY A 878 48.93 2.30 29.86
C GLY A 878 47.57 2.61 30.46
N LEU A 879 46.97 3.79 30.23
CA LEU A 879 45.74 4.27 30.86
C LEU A 879 44.53 4.24 29.93
N PHE A 880 44.32 3.17 29.17
CA PHE A 880 43.03 2.86 28.60
C PHE A 880 42.78 1.34 28.60
N ARG A 881 42.33 0.81 29.73
CA ARG A 881 41.65 -0.46 29.82
C ARG A 881 40.20 -0.23 29.42
N ASN A 882 39.79 -0.86 28.35
CA ASN A 882 38.43 -0.84 27.79
C ASN A 882 37.50 -1.65 28.72
N PRO A 883 36.43 -1.07 29.31
CA PRO A 883 35.57 -1.76 30.28
C PRO A 883 34.47 -2.63 29.65
N PHE A 884 34.43 -2.84 28.34
CA PHE A 884 33.40 -3.66 27.69
C PHE A 884 33.94 -4.87 26.94
N LYS A 885 34.50 -5.86 27.70
CA LYS A 885 34.55 -7.25 27.24
C LYS A 885 33.63 -8.07 28.14
N LYS A 886 32.40 -8.34 27.68
CA LYS A 886 31.57 -9.38 28.28
C LYS A 886 32.22 -10.75 28.04
N LYS A 887 32.49 -11.46 29.14
CA LYS A 887 32.81 -12.87 29.15
C LYS A 887 31.62 -13.67 28.62
N SER A 888 31.84 -14.51 27.61
CA SER A 888 31.01 -15.67 27.30
C SER A 888 31.23 -16.70 28.43
N VAL A 889 30.15 -17.07 29.10
CA VAL A 889 30.12 -18.28 29.94
C VAL A 889 29.37 -19.33 29.11
N SER A 890 30.07 -20.39 28.79
CA SER A 890 29.55 -21.68 28.41
C SER A 890 28.94 -22.35 29.64
N ASP A 891 27.64 -22.70 29.55
CA ASP A 891 27.09 -24.02 29.92
C ASP A 891 25.68 -24.16 29.32
#